data_51126b72cf6193fe8351b9cd7526f956
#
_entry.id   51126b72cf6193fe8351b9cd7526f956
#
_cell.length_a   1.000
_cell.length_b   1.000
_cell.length_c   1.000
_cell.angle_alpha   90.00
_cell.angle_beta   90.00
_cell.angle_gamma   90.00
#
_symmetry.space_group_name_H-M   'P 1'
#
loop_
_entity.id
_entity.type
_entity.pdbx_description
1 polymer ?
#
loop_
_entity_poly.entity_id
_entity_poly.type
_entity_poly.pdbx_seq_one_letter_code
_entity_poly.pdbx_strand_id
1 'polypeptide(L)'
;MAAKYDANSISILEGLEAVRKRPGMYIGSVGTKGLNHLIYEIADNAVDEHLAGYCSEITVTLNNDGTATIIDNGRGIPIGIHPKAGIPAVEVVFTVLHAGGKFGDGGYKISGGLHGVGASVVNALSVWLEVEIKVDGGVYRQRYERGKAVAPLEKVGTCRKNDTGTKVTFLPDGEIFEKTRFKSDAIKSRMHETTYLNPGLTIHFEDKRSGSEEKITYSEPDGIKAYVKELNNGKEAVTDIIYFKKSEDGIEVECAFQYVNEFEENILGFCNNIYTQEGGTHITGFKSKFTMIINQYARELGVLKEKDNNFTGLDVRNGMTAIVAIKHPAPRFEGQTKTKLDNPDAGTVVSAVTSDEVQLYFDRNLEQLKSVIACAEKSAKIRKAEERTKTNLLSKSKFSIDSNGKLANCESKKSEECEVFIVEGDSAGGSAKTARNRRTQAILPIRGKILNVEKASIDKVLANAEIKTMINSFGCGFLEGYGNDFDISKLRYDKIIIMTDADVDGAHIDTLLLTFFYRFMPELINQGHVYIATPPLYRAELKKVPKADKASKKAEGTKTKVDKSRTVQYLYDDKALERYKELHAGGTFTLQRYKGLGEMDPEQLWETTLNPETRILKQVEIEDARMATEVTSMLMGSDVPPRRAFIHAHANEAEIDA
;
A
#
# COMPACT_ATOMS: atom_id res chain seq x y z
N MET A 1 -38.87 -10.46 -14.17
CA MET A 1 -39.60 -9.99 -12.97
C MET A 1 -38.54 -9.40 -12.04
N ALA A 2 -38.64 -8.12 -11.70
CA ALA A 2 -37.72 -7.52 -10.71
C ALA A 2 -37.96 -8.21 -9.36
N ALA A 3 -36.88 -8.69 -8.72
CA ALA A 3 -36.93 -9.28 -7.41
C ALA A 3 -37.52 -8.26 -6.42
N LYS A 4 -38.58 -8.67 -5.72
CA LYS A 4 -39.28 -7.80 -4.76
C LYS A 4 -38.36 -7.65 -3.54
N TYR A 5 -37.92 -6.44 -3.25
CA TYR A 5 -37.14 -6.12 -2.06
C TYR A 5 -38.09 -6.14 -0.85
N ASP A 6 -38.05 -7.19 -0.06
CA ASP A 6 -38.86 -7.36 1.14
C ASP A 6 -38.01 -7.86 2.32
N ALA A 7 -38.63 -8.11 3.48
CA ALA A 7 -37.92 -8.56 4.69
C ALA A 7 -37.15 -9.87 4.47
N ASN A 8 -37.56 -10.73 3.56
CA ASN A 8 -36.86 -11.98 3.24
C ASN A 8 -35.61 -11.75 2.39
N SER A 9 -35.46 -10.57 1.77
CA SER A 9 -34.25 -10.20 1.03
C SER A 9 -33.11 -9.73 1.94
N ILE A 10 -33.36 -9.54 3.24
CA ILE A 10 -32.36 -9.17 4.25
C ILE A 10 -31.78 -10.45 4.83
N SER A 11 -30.51 -10.74 4.48
CA SER A 11 -29.78 -11.88 5.06
C SER A 11 -28.98 -11.46 6.28
N ILE A 12 -29.13 -12.20 7.38
CA ILE A 12 -28.29 -12.04 8.58
C ILE A 12 -27.12 -13.02 8.42
N LEU A 13 -25.91 -12.50 8.53
CA LEU A 13 -24.69 -13.31 8.54
C LEU A 13 -24.21 -13.43 9.99
N GLU A 14 -24.08 -14.63 10.49
CA GLU A 14 -23.62 -14.90 11.85
C GLU A 14 -22.16 -15.38 11.86
N GLY A 15 -21.43 -14.95 12.88
CA GLY A 15 -20.08 -15.43 13.16
C GLY A 15 -19.10 -15.27 12.00
N LEU A 16 -18.31 -16.31 11.74
CA LEU A 16 -17.21 -16.27 10.75
C LEU A 16 -17.70 -16.39 9.29
N GLU A 17 -18.96 -16.66 9.03
CA GLU A 17 -19.53 -16.62 7.68
C GLU A 17 -19.52 -15.20 7.11
N ALA A 18 -19.69 -14.17 7.96
CA ALA A 18 -19.59 -12.78 7.56
C ALA A 18 -18.19 -12.44 7.04
N VAL A 19 -17.15 -12.97 7.71
CA VAL A 19 -15.74 -12.80 7.30
C VAL A 19 -15.49 -13.41 5.92
N ARG A 20 -15.95 -14.63 5.68
CA ARG A 20 -15.78 -15.32 4.40
C ARG A 20 -16.52 -14.64 3.25
N LYS A 21 -17.71 -14.07 3.51
CA LYS A 21 -18.49 -13.35 2.48
C LYS A 21 -17.98 -11.96 2.17
N ARG A 22 -17.34 -11.30 3.14
CA ARG A 22 -16.84 -9.92 3.02
C ARG A 22 -15.41 -9.80 3.59
N PRO A 23 -14.43 -10.57 3.08
CA PRO A 23 -13.08 -10.59 3.63
C PRO A 23 -12.39 -9.22 3.61
N GLY A 24 -12.65 -8.41 2.58
CA GLY A 24 -12.08 -7.06 2.45
C GLY A 24 -12.37 -6.13 3.65
N MET A 25 -13.48 -6.34 4.37
CA MET A 25 -13.79 -5.56 5.58
C MET A 25 -12.81 -5.84 6.74
N TYR A 26 -12.17 -7.01 6.75
CA TYR A 26 -11.30 -7.46 7.85
C TYR A 26 -9.82 -7.41 7.49
N ILE A 27 -9.47 -7.71 6.24
CA ILE A 27 -8.07 -7.78 5.77
C ILE A 27 -7.74 -6.76 4.66
N GLY A 28 -8.67 -5.85 4.36
CA GLY A 28 -8.50 -4.76 3.39
C GLY A 28 -8.61 -5.19 1.92
N SER A 29 -8.06 -6.32 1.52
CA SER A 29 -8.12 -6.84 0.14
C SER A 29 -8.07 -8.37 0.10
N VAL A 30 -8.40 -8.98 -1.03
CA VAL A 30 -8.25 -10.43 -1.29
C VAL A 30 -7.04 -10.74 -2.18
N GLY A 31 -6.28 -9.73 -2.56
CA GLY A 31 -5.00 -9.87 -3.27
C GLY A 31 -3.84 -10.23 -2.35
N THR A 32 -2.62 -10.11 -2.84
CA THR A 32 -1.38 -10.47 -2.12
C THR A 32 -1.21 -9.73 -0.78
N LYS A 33 -1.66 -8.45 -0.70
CA LYS A 33 -1.63 -7.67 0.55
C LYS A 33 -2.48 -8.32 1.64
N GLY A 34 -3.74 -8.63 1.33
CA GLY A 34 -4.63 -9.31 2.29
C GLY A 34 -4.17 -10.73 2.61
N LEU A 35 -3.55 -11.44 1.67
CA LEU A 35 -2.96 -12.75 1.91
C LEU A 35 -1.82 -12.67 2.95
N ASN A 36 -0.87 -11.75 2.77
CA ASN A 36 0.22 -11.54 3.72
C ASN A 36 -0.29 -11.05 5.07
N HIS A 37 -1.41 -10.32 5.10
CA HIS A 37 -2.02 -9.84 6.35
C HIS A 37 -2.40 -10.96 7.30
N LEU A 38 -2.73 -12.16 6.80
CA LEU A 38 -2.98 -13.34 7.64
C LEU A 38 -1.76 -13.69 8.51
N ILE A 39 -0.55 -13.59 7.95
CA ILE A 39 0.69 -13.81 8.69
C ILE A 39 0.88 -12.71 9.75
N TYR A 40 0.60 -11.45 9.38
CA TYR A 40 0.75 -10.32 10.29
C TYR A 40 -0.18 -10.42 11.49
N GLU A 41 -1.44 -10.82 11.31
CA GLU A 41 -2.39 -10.99 12.42
C GLU A 41 -1.92 -12.04 13.46
N ILE A 42 -1.31 -13.13 13.02
CA ILE A 42 -0.77 -14.13 13.94
C ILE A 42 0.55 -13.67 14.56
N ALA A 43 1.44 -13.05 13.77
CA ALA A 43 2.70 -12.51 14.28
C ALA A 43 2.48 -11.37 15.29
N ASP A 44 1.52 -10.47 15.03
CA ASP A 44 1.17 -9.38 15.95
C ASP A 44 0.65 -9.89 17.31
N ASN A 45 -0.01 -11.08 17.35
CA ASN A 45 -0.36 -11.70 18.61
C ASN A 45 0.88 -12.15 19.41
N ALA A 46 1.91 -12.65 18.74
CA ALA A 46 3.19 -12.99 19.37
C ALA A 46 3.97 -11.74 19.82
N VAL A 47 3.88 -10.64 19.05
CA VAL A 47 4.44 -9.34 19.44
C VAL A 47 3.72 -8.78 20.68
N ASP A 48 2.40 -8.95 20.79
CA ASP A 48 1.66 -8.57 22.00
C ASP A 48 2.13 -9.35 23.24
N GLU A 49 2.51 -10.64 23.11
CA GLU A 49 3.15 -11.42 24.16
C GLU A 49 4.54 -10.84 24.53
N HIS A 50 5.29 -10.33 23.55
CA HIS A 50 6.55 -9.62 23.81
C HIS A 50 6.32 -8.32 24.57
N LEU A 51 5.35 -7.50 24.16
CA LEU A 51 4.99 -6.26 24.86
C LEU A 51 4.52 -6.51 26.30
N ALA A 52 3.92 -7.67 26.54
CA ALA A 52 3.55 -8.13 27.87
C ALA A 52 4.74 -8.70 28.68
N GLY A 53 5.92 -8.83 28.05
CA GLY A 53 7.17 -9.29 28.70
C GLY A 53 7.37 -10.81 28.73
N TYR A 54 6.61 -11.58 27.93
CA TYR A 54 6.62 -13.04 27.97
C TYR A 54 7.21 -13.72 26.73
N CYS A 55 7.38 -13.00 25.62
CA CYS A 55 7.92 -13.53 24.38
C CYS A 55 9.23 -12.81 24.02
N SER A 56 10.25 -13.55 23.61
CA SER A 56 11.54 -13.01 23.14
C SER A 56 11.92 -13.50 21.75
N GLU A 57 11.21 -14.49 21.23
CA GLU A 57 11.56 -15.14 19.96
C GLU A 57 10.31 -15.52 19.18
N ILE A 58 10.29 -15.14 17.91
CA ILE A 58 9.21 -15.48 16.97
C ILE A 58 9.84 -16.12 15.73
N THR A 59 9.25 -17.20 15.23
CA THR A 59 9.65 -17.81 13.96
C THR A 59 8.49 -17.75 12.97
N VAL A 60 8.72 -17.22 11.79
CA VAL A 60 7.78 -17.17 10.67
C VAL A 60 8.32 -18.03 9.55
N THR A 61 7.59 -19.07 9.16
CA THR A 61 8.01 -20.02 8.13
C THR A 61 7.00 -20.07 6.99
N LEU A 62 7.46 -19.92 5.76
CA LEU A 62 6.71 -20.22 4.54
C LEU A 62 7.06 -21.62 4.07
N ASN A 63 6.09 -22.52 4.03
CA ASN A 63 6.31 -23.93 3.72
C ASN A 63 6.09 -24.24 2.23
N ASN A 64 6.66 -25.34 1.77
CA ASN A 64 6.54 -25.82 0.37
C ASN A 64 5.12 -26.18 -0.05
N ASP A 65 4.29 -26.58 0.89
CA ASP A 65 2.90 -26.96 0.66
C ASP A 65 1.92 -25.77 0.60
N GLY A 66 2.46 -24.54 0.61
CA GLY A 66 1.69 -23.29 0.57
C GLY A 66 1.16 -22.84 1.92
N THR A 67 1.49 -23.55 3.00
CA THR A 67 1.14 -23.14 4.37
C THR A 67 2.10 -22.10 4.92
N ALA A 68 1.65 -21.31 5.88
CA ALA A 68 2.49 -20.49 6.74
C ALA A 68 2.44 -21.02 8.18
N THR A 69 3.58 -20.97 8.85
CA THR A 69 3.72 -21.35 10.27
C THR A 69 4.33 -20.20 11.06
N ILE A 70 3.68 -19.81 12.15
CA ILE A 70 4.19 -18.83 13.10
C ILE A 70 4.34 -19.50 14.46
N ILE A 71 5.49 -19.33 15.09
CA ILE A 71 5.83 -19.90 16.40
C ILE A 71 6.31 -18.78 17.30
N ASP A 72 5.81 -18.70 18.51
CA ASP A 72 6.31 -17.84 19.58
C ASP A 72 6.72 -18.67 20.81
N ASN A 73 7.56 -18.10 21.65
CA ASN A 73 7.93 -18.65 22.95
C ASN A 73 7.24 -17.92 24.12
N GLY A 74 6.05 -17.37 23.88
CA GLY A 74 5.24 -16.69 24.90
C GLY A 74 4.61 -17.65 25.92
N ARG A 75 3.58 -17.18 26.64
CA ARG A 75 2.90 -17.97 27.69
C ARG A 75 2.11 -19.17 27.15
N GLY A 76 1.76 -19.15 25.86
CA GLY A 76 0.80 -20.04 25.25
C GLY A 76 -0.66 -19.60 25.50
N ILE A 77 -1.55 -19.89 24.55
CA ILE A 77 -2.98 -19.58 24.68
C ILE A 77 -3.58 -20.44 25.80
N PRO A 78 -4.43 -19.89 26.69
CA PRO A 78 -5.09 -20.67 27.73
C PRO A 78 -5.92 -21.83 27.18
N ILE A 79 -5.78 -23.02 27.80
CA ILE A 79 -6.44 -24.26 27.39
C ILE A 79 -7.70 -24.56 28.19
N GLY A 80 -7.95 -23.86 29.30
CA GLY A 80 -9.10 -24.05 30.18
C GLY A 80 -10.43 -23.71 29.50
N ILE A 81 -11.51 -24.23 30.07
CA ILE A 81 -12.87 -23.94 29.59
C ILE A 81 -13.23 -22.48 29.89
N HIS A 82 -13.67 -21.75 28.88
CA HIS A 82 -14.10 -20.38 29.04
C HIS A 82 -15.45 -20.30 29.75
N PRO A 83 -15.58 -19.55 30.87
CA PRO A 83 -16.79 -19.64 31.74
C PRO A 83 -18.11 -19.31 31.02
N LYS A 84 -18.11 -18.37 30.08
CA LYS A 84 -19.32 -17.95 29.37
C LYS A 84 -19.59 -18.77 28.10
N ALA A 85 -18.55 -19.28 27.45
CA ALA A 85 -18.69 -19.98 26.17
C ALA A 85 -18.86 -21.50 26.34
N GLY A 86 -18.39 -22.06 27.45
CA GLY A 86 -18.47 -23.51 27.73
C GLY A 86 -17.54 -24.39 26.87
N ILE A 87 -16.65 -23.77 26.10
CA ILE A 87 -15.67 -24.41 25.23
C ILE A 87 -14.25 -23.97 25.64
N PRO A 88 -13.18 -24.66 25.20
CA PRO A 88 -11.81 -24.25 25.48
C PRO A 88 -11.52 -22.78 25.06
N ALA A 89 -10.76 -22.05 25.86
CA ALA A 89 -10.46 -20.65 25.57
C ALA A 89 -9.74 -20.48 24.21
N VAL A 90 -8.88 -21.43 23.83
CA VAL A 90 -8.26 -21.45 22.49
C VAL A 90 -9.29 -21.52 21.37
N GLU A 91 -10.33 -22.34 21.54
CA GLU A 91 -11.40 -22.45 20.56
C GLU A 91 -12.20 -21.14 20.46
N VAL A 92 -12.44 -20.46 21.58
CA VAL A 92 -13.08 -19.13 21.58
C VAL A 92 -12.26 -18.13 20.77
N VAL A 93 -10.93 -18.10 20.96
CA VAL A 93 -10.01 -17.19 20.25
C VAL A 93 -10.06 -17.39 18.73
N PHE A 94 -10.18 -18.63 18.27
CA PHE A 94 -10.15 -18.93 16.82
C PHE A 94 -11.53 -19.02 16.17
N THR A 95 -12.64 -19.10 16.91
CA THR A 95 -13.98 -19.29 16.34
C THR A 95 -14.97 -18.18 16.63
N VAL A 96 -14.69 -17.31 17.61
CA VAL A 96 -15.61 -16.24 18.01
C VAL A 96 -15.02 -14.90 17.67
N LEU A 97 -15.78 -14.05 16.94
CA LEU A 97 -15.42 -12.67 16.67
C LEU A 97 -15.54 -11.85 17.96
N HIS A 98 -14.68 -10.85 18.08
CA HIS A 98 -14.64 -9.94 19.23
C HIS A 98 -14.44 -10.68 20.57
N ALA A 99 -13.62 -11.73 20.56
CA ALA A 99 -13.21 -12.49 21.73
C ALA A 99 -11.69 -12.44 21.89
N GLY A 100 -11.22 -12.28 23.11
CA GLY A 100 -9.78 -12.28 23.41
C GLY A 100 -9.45 -11.70 24.78
N GLY A 101 -8.27 -12.04 25.30
CA GLY A 101 -7.77 -11.57 26.60
C GLY A 101 -7.34 -10.11 26.66
N LYS A 102 -7.55 -9.34 25.56
CA LYS A 102 -7.12 -7.95 25.41
C LYS A 102 -8.24 -6.93 25.71
N PHE A 103 -9.46 -7.39 26.04
CA PHE A 103 -10.64 -6.54 26.33
C PHE A 103 -10.84 -6.21 27.82
N GLY A 104 -9.99 -6.65 28.71
CA GLY A 104 -10.17 -6.45 30.15
C GLY A 104 -8.84 -6.21 30.86
N ASP A 105 -8.90 -5.86 32.16
CA ASP A 105 -7.75 -5.49 32.99
C ASP A 105 -6.75 -6.65 33.25
N GLY A 106 -6.91 -7.77 32.61
CA GLY A 106 -6.34 -9.04 33.04
C GLY A 106 -5.03 -9.49 32.43
N GLY A 107 -4.35 -8.79 31.50
CA GLY A 107 -3.17 -9.43 30.96
C GLY A 107 -2.31 -8.64 29.99
N TYR A 108 -2.86 -7.65 29.35
CA TYR A 108 -2.14 -6.80 28.38
C TYR A 108 -2.46 -5.34 28.66
N LYS A 109 -1.47 -4.62 29.19
CA LYS A 109 -1.59 -3.17 29.42
C LYS A 109 -1.49 -2.38 28.11
N ILE A 110 -0.76 -2.93 27.16
CA ILE A 110 -0.51 -2.35 25.84
C ILE A 110 -0.63 -3.49 24.82
N SER A 111 -1.43 -3.32 23.79
CA SER A 111 -1.53 -4.29 22.69
C SER A 111 -1.84 -3.60 21.37
N GLY A 112 -1.37 -4.20 20.26
CA GLY A 112 -1.76 -3.81 18.90
C GLY A 112 -3.10 -4.42 18.47
N GLY A 113 -3.43 -5.59 19.02
CA GLY A 113 -4.66 -6.33 18.73
C GLY A 113 -5.87 -5.81 19.51
N LEU A 114 -6.56 -4.78 18.98
CA LEU A 114 -7.64 -4.09 19.69
C LEU A 114 -9.03 -4.70 19.49
N HIS A 115 -9.27 -5.37 18.38
CA HIS A 115 -10.62 -5.78 17.96
C HIS A 115 -10.97 -7.23 18.31
N GLY A 116 -9.99 -8.05 18.72
CA GLY A 116 -10.18 -9.46 19.05
C GLY A 116 -10.72 -10.29 17.89
N VAL A 117 -10.29 -9.98 16.68
CA VAL A 117 -10.77 -10.66 15.46
C VAL A 117 -9.66 -11.32 14.66
N GLY A 118 -8.39 -10.95 14.82
CA GLY A 118 -7.30 -11.39 13.95
C GLY A 118 -7.19 -12.90 13.81
N ALA A 119 -7.07 -13.62 14.91
CA ALA A 119 -6.95 -15.08 14.90
C ALA A 119 -8.17 -15.79 14.28
N SER A 120 -9.38 -15.34 14.61
CA SER A 120 -10.61 -15.89 14.06
C SER A 120 -10.80 -15.57 12.58
N VAL A 121 -10.33 -14.40 12.13
CA VAL A 121 -10.30 -14.02 10.70
C VAL A 121 -9.34 -14.92 9.92
N VAL A 122 -8.12 -15.17 10.43
CA VAL A 122 -7.16 -16.09 9.78
C VAL A 122 -7.77 -17.50 9.68
N ASN A 123 -8.41 -18.00 10.72
CA ASN A 123 -9.10 -19.27 10.70
C ASN A 123 -10.23 -19.30 9.64
N ALA A 124 -11.08 -18.27 9.61
CA ALA A 124 -12.18 -18.18 8.65
C ALA A 124 -11.72 -18.16 7.19
N LEU A 125 -10.57 -17.55 6.92
CA LEU A 125 -10.02 -17.36 5.57
C LEU A 125 -9.01 -18.44 5.15
N SER A 126 -8.88 -19.50 5.96
CA SER A 126 -8.03 -20.66 5.70
C SER A 126 -8.85 -21.89 5.36
N VAL A 127 -8.33 -22.75 4.46
CA VAL A 127 -8.88 -24.09 4.23
C VAL A 127 -8.85 -24.87 5.52
N TRP A 128 -7.68 -24.81 6.19
CA TRP A 128 -7.50 -25.36 7.52
C TRP A 128 -6.48 -24.54 8.32
N LEU A 129 -6.65 -24.55 9.63
CA LEU A 129 -5.71 -23.98 10.59
C LEU A 129 -5.50 -24.97 11.72
N GLU A 130 -4.26 -25.13 12.15
CA GLU A 130 -3.89 -25.95 13.30
C GLU A 130 -3.13 -25.11 14.32
N VAL A 131 -3.54 -25.16 15.57
CA VAL A 131 -2.86 -24.54 16.69
C VAL A 131 -2.25 -25.61 17.59
N GLU A 132 -0.98 -25.45 17.93
CA GLU A 132 -0.28 -26.25 18.92
C GLU A 132 0.19 -25.33 20.05
N ILE A 133 -0.12 -25.69 21.29
CA ILE A 133 0.11 -24.87 22.46
C ILE A 133 0.95 -25.66 23.45
N LYS A 134 2.06 -25.06 23.90
CA LYS A 134 2.88 -25.54 25.00
C LYS A 134 2.55 -24.75 26.25
N VAL A 135 1.98 -25.41 27.25
CA VAL A 135 1.58 -24.77 28.52
C VAL A 135 1.57 -25.82 29.63
N ASP A 136 2.01 -25.46 30.84
CA ASP A 136 1.99 -26.29 32.04
C ASP A 136 2.61 -27.69 31.86
N GLY A 137 3.65 -27.82 31.03
CA GLY A 137 4.33 -29.08 30.74
C GLY A 137 3.58 -30.02 29.79
N GLY A 138 2.51 -29.55 29.19
CA GLY A 138 1.74 -30.28 28.16
C GLY A 138 1.86 -29.62 26.79
N VAL A 139 1.72 -30.44 25.74
CA VAL A 139 1.57 -29.99 24.37
C VAL A 139 0.15 -30.32 23.93
N TYR A 140 -0.61 -29.33 23.57
CA TYR A 140 -2.02 -29.44 23.18
C TYR A 140 -2.19 -29.01 21.73
N ARG A 141 -3.12 -29.65 21.00
CA ARG A 141 -3.37 -29.37 19.60
C ARG A 141 -4.86 -29.29 19.32
N GLN A 142 -5.25 -28.37 18.46
CA GLN A 142 -6.61 -28.30 17.92
C GLN A 142 -6.56 -27.90 16.45
N ARG A 143 -7.45 -28.49 15.65
CA ARG A 143 -7.55 -28.25 14.21
C ARG A 143 -8.91 -27.64 13.86
N TYR A 144 -8.85 -26.74 12.91
CA TYR A 144 -10.00 -26.01 12.39
C TYR A 144 -10.04 -26.11 10.86
N GLU A 145 -11.24 -26.06 10.29
CA GLU A 145 -11.44 -25.98 8.85
C GLU A 145 -12.47 -24.88 8.55
N ARG A 146 -12.07 -23.92 7.71
CA ARG A 146 -12.91 -22.79 7.27
C ARG A 146 -13.66 -22.11 8.43
N GLY A 147 -12.97 -21.91 9.53
CA GLY A 147 -13.50 -21.22 10.72
C GLY A 147 -14.15 -22.12 11.76
N LYS A 148 -14.30 -23.41 11.53
CA LYS A 148 -14.97 -24.35 12.46
C LYS A 148 -13.98 -25.32 13.08
N ALA A 149 -14.11 -25.61 14.36
CA ALA A 149 -13.34 -26.67 15.00
C ALA A 149 -13.80 -28.04 14.44
N VAL A 150 -12.85 -28.86 13.97
CA VAL A 150 -13.11 -30.19 13.42
C VAL A 150 -12.67 -31.29 14.36
N ALA A 151 -11.96 -30.94 15.42
CA ALA A 151 -11.56 -31.86 16.48
C ALA A 151 -11.57 -31.11 17.83
N PRO A 152 -11.76 -31.82 18.94
CA PRO A 152 -11.61 -31.25 20.27
C PRO A 152 -10.15 -30.90 20.53
N LEU A 153 -9.88 -30.03 21.53
CA LEU A 153 -8.54 -29.78 22.02
C LEU A 153 -7.98 -31.06 22.67
N GLU A 154 -6.88 -31.56 22.13
CA GLU A 154 -6.25 -32.79 22.57
C GLU A 154 -4.86 -32.58 23.13
N LYS A 155 -4.48 -33.28 24.19
CA LYS A 155 -3.11 -33.34 24.66
C LYS A 155 -2.33 -34.35 23.82
N VAL A 156 -1.42 -33.82 22.96
CA VAL A 156 -0.66 -34.65 22.01
C VAL A 156 0.76 -34.97 22.50
N GLY A 157 1.21 -34.35 23.60
CA GLY A 157 2.55 -34.57 24.11
C GLY A 157 2.83 -33.89 25.44
N THR A 158 4.10 -33.96 25.83
CA THR A 158 4.63 -33.27 27.02
C THR A 158 5.86 -32.46 26.65
N CYS A 159 6.07 -31.34 27.33
CA CYS A 159 7.24 -30.48 27.21
C CYS A 159 7.81 -30.18 28.60
N ARG A 160 8.93 -29.47 28.65
CA ARG A 160 9.45 -28.94 29.94
C ARG A 160 8.45 -27.89 30.44
N LYS A 161 8.25 -27.80 31.76
CA LYS A 161 7.31 -26.85 32.37
C LYS A 161 7.56 -25.38 31.96
N ASN A 162 8.82 -25.04 31.70
CA ASN A 162 9.21 -23.70 31.26
C ASN A 162 9.28 -23.54 29.72
N ASP A 163 9.02 -24.59 28.95
CA ASP A 163 8.93 -24.53 27.49
C ASP A 163 7.46 -24.24 27.14
N THR A 164 7.15 -22.96 27.00
CA THR A 164 5.81 -22.46 26.69
C THR A 164 5.80 -21.77 25.33
N GLY A 165 4.64 -21.60 24.74
CA GLY A 165 4.48 -20.88 23.48
C GLY A 165 3.29 -21.35 22.64
N THR A 166 3.08 -20.68 21.54
CA THR A 166 2.04 -21.00 20.57
C THR A 166 2.65 -21.22 19.20
N LYS A 167 2.17 -22.26 18.50
CA LYS A 167 2.48 -22.48 17.09
C LYS A 167 1.18 -22.53 16.31
N VAL A 168 1.05 -21.69 15.30
CA VAL A 168 -0.09 -21.65 14.40
C VAL A 168 0.40 -21.97 12.99
N THR A 169 -0.23 -22.96 12.36
CA THR A 169 -0.01 -23.31 10.95
C THR A 169 -1.32 -23.21 10.20
N PHE A 170 -1.34 -22.57 9.05
CA PHE A 170 -2.57 -22.41 8.27
C PHE A 170 -2.32 -22.46 6.77
N LEU A 171 -3.34 -22.90 6.02
CA LEU A 171 -3.38 -22.93 4.57
C LEU A 171 -4.43 -21.93 4.08
N PRO A 172 -4.06 -20.85 3.40
CA PRO A 172 -5.03 -19.88 2.85
C PRO A 172 -6.03 -20.53 1.89
N ASP A 173 -7.28 -20.05 1.91
CA ASP A 173 -8.34 -20.61 1.08
C ASP A 173 -8.35 -19.98 -0.33
N GLY A 174 -8.01 -20.77 -1.34
CA GLY A 174 -8.01 -20.37 -2.76
C GLY A 174 -9.41 -20.04 -3.33
N GLU A 175 -10.51 -20.34 -2.58
CA GLU A 175 -11.85 -19.85 -2.96
C GLU A 175 -12.04 -18.37 -2.61
N ILE A 176 -11.18 -17.80 -1.76
CA ILE A 176 -11.26 -16.41 -1.28
C ILE A 176 -10.16 -15.56 -1.90
N PHE A 177 -8.93 -16.09 -1.90
CA PHE A 177 -7.77 -15.34 -2.40
C PHE A 177 -7.53 -15.62 -3.88
N GLU A 178 -7.34 -14.56 -4.66
CA GLU A 178 -6.99 -14.65 -6.09
C GLU A 178 -5.66 -15.39 -6.32
N LYS A 179 -4.72 -15.21 -5.39
CA LYS A 179 -3.41 -15.87 -5.34
C LYS A 179 -3.15 -16.34 -3.92
N THR A 180 -2.68 -17.58 -3.75
CA THR A 180 -2.34 -18.17 -2.44
C THR A 180 -0.83 -18.22 -2.18
N ARG A 181 -0.01 -17.62 -3.06
CA ARG A 181 1.44 -17.56 -2.87
C ARG A 181 1.81 -16.29 -2.11
N PHE A 182 2.36 -16.45 -0.92
CA PHE A 182 2.86 -15.36 -0.09
C PHE A 182 4.05 -14.64 -0.75
N LYS A 183 4.11 -13.30 -0.62
CA LYS A 183 5.22 -12.47 -1.09
C LYS A 183 6.23 -12.31 0.06
N SER A 184 7.36 -13.03 -0.03
CA SER A 184 8.37 -13.09 1.04
C SER A 184 8.98 -11.72 1.37
N ASP A 185 9.27 -10.88 0.38
CA ASP A 185 9.95 -9.60 0.62
C ASP A 185 9.13 -8.65 1.50
N ALA A 186 7.82 -8.55 1.27
CA ALA A 186 6.95 -7.74 2.10
C ALA A 186 6.85 -8.27 3.54
N ILE A 187 6.87 -9.61 3.71
CA ILE A 187 6.88 -10.23 5.04
C ILE A 187 8.21 -9.96 5.75
N LYS A 188 9.34 -10.14 5.06
CA LYS A 188 10.68 -9.85 5.58
C LYS A 188 10.79 -8.40 6.06
N SER A 189 10.39 -7.45 5.22
CA SER A 189 10.40 -6.02 5.57
C SER A 189 9.56 -5.74 6.83
N ARG A 190 8.35 -6.30 6.91
CA ARG A 190 7.48 -6.13 8.09
C ARG A 190 8.07 -6.77 9.35
N MET A 191 8.68 -7.96 9.24
CA MET A 191 9.31 -8.64 10.39
C MET A 191 10.54 -7.86 10.88
N HIS A 192 11.36 -7.34 9.97
CA HIS A 192 12.50 -6.49 10.32
C HIS A 192 12.06 -5.19 11.01
N GLU A 193 11.07 -4.50 10.43
CA GLU A 193 10.46 -3.31 11.04
C GLU A 193 9.98 -3.59 12.47
N THR A 194 9.36 -4.74 12.70
CA THR A 194 8.85 -5.14 14.00
C THR A 194 10.01 -5.26 15.03
N THR A 195 11.20 -5.73 14.65
CA THR A 195 12.33 -5.82 15.58
C THR A 195 12.91 -4.46 15.94
N TYR A 196 12.90 -3.48 15.05
CA TYR A 196 13.28 -2.10 15.40
C TYR A 196 12.33 -1.45 16.42
N LEU A 197 11.05 -1.79 16.38
CA LEU A 197 10.06 -1.26 17.33
C LEU A 197 10.06 -2.00 18.67
N ASN A 198 10.71 -3.16 18.74
CA ASN A 198 10.72 -4.04 19.90
C ASN A 198 12.14 -4.52 20.24
N PRO A 199 12.99 -3.66 20.85
CA PRO A 199 14.30 -4.07 21.29
C PRO A 199 14.24 -5.28 22.23
N GLY A 200 15.05 -6.30 21.95
CA GLY A 200 15.05 -7.57 22.69
C GLY A 200 14.16 -8.67 22.09
N LEU A 201 13.39 -8.37 21.05
CA LEU A 201 12.71 -9.37 20.26
C LEU A 201 13.61 -9.86 19.13
N THR A 202 13.69 -11.18 18.95
CA THR A 202 14.35 -11.83 17.82
C THR A 202 13.28 -12.46 16.92
N ILE A 203 13.33 -12.21 15.62
CA ILE A 203 12.43 -12.82 14.63
C ILE A 203 13.24 -13.62 13.63
N HIS A 204 12.93 -14.91 13.50
CA HIS A 204 13.48 -15.79 12.49
C HIS A 204 12.48 -15.90 11.34
N PHE A 205 12.92 -15.58 10.15
CA PHE A 205 12.16 -15.80 8.93
C PHE A 205 12.78 -16.97 8.17
N GLU A 206 11.96 -17.94 7.79
CA GLU A 206 12.37 -19.11 6.99
C GLU A 206 11.45 -19.26 5.77
N ASP A 207 11.99 -19.11 4.59
CA ASP A 207 11.30 -19.50 3.36
C ASP A 207 11.81 -20.89 2.96
N LYS A 208 10.95 -21.89 3.02
CA LYS A 208 11.28 -23.30 2.66
C LYS A 208 10.76 -23.66 1.27
N ARG A 209 10.21 -22.68 0.53
CA ARG A 209 9.65 -22.94 -0.78
C ARG A 209 10.74 -23.17 -1.80
N SER A 210 10.55 -24.22 -2.63
CA SER A 210 11.51 -24.62 -3.65
C SER A 210 11.87 -23.47 -4.59
N GLY A 211 13.17 -23.20 -4.73
CA GLY A 211 13.70 -22.09 -5.53
C GLY A 211 13.68 -20.72 -4.85
N SER A 212 13.30 -20.68 -3.56
CA SER A 212 13.28 -19.44 -2.76
C SER A 212 13.79 -19.70 -1.33
N GLU A 213 14.54 -20.80 -1.12
CA GLU A 213 15.01 -21.21 0.21
C GLU A 213 15.88 -20.13 0.84
N GLU A 214 15.44 -19.59 1.95
CA GLU A 214 16.12 -18.51 2.65
C GLU A 214 15.88 -18.63 4.16
N LYS A 215 16.90 -18.27 4.95
CA LYS A 215 16.78 -18.15 6.41
C LYS A 215 17.45 -16.87 6.87
N ILE A 216 16.69 -16.00 7.51
CA ILE A 216 17.15 -14.71 8.02
C ILE A 216 16.74 -14.58 9.48
N THR A 217 17.62 -13.95 10.27
CA THR A 217 17.32 -13.59 11.66
C THR A 217 17.43 -12.09 11.82
N TYR A 218 16.39 -11.47 12.33
CA TYR A 218 16.33 -10.06 12.67
C TYR A 218 16.39 -9.87 14.19
N SER A 219 17.24 -8.97 14.64
CA SER A 219 17.34 -8.59 16.05
C SER A 219 18.01 -7.22 16.14
N GLU A 220 17.28 -6.23 16.64
CA GLU A 220 17.71 -4.83 16.61
C GLU A 220 17.76 -4.24 18.03
N PRO A 221 18.88 -4.44 18.76
CA PRO A 221 18.98 -4.00 20.14
C PRO A 221 18.96 -2.48 20.31
N ASP A 222 19.39 -1.72 19.30
CA ASP A 222 19.36 -0.25 19.30
C ASP A 222 17.98 0.33 18.91
N GLY A 223 17.04 -0.52 18.56
CA GLY A 223 15.65 -0.16 18.33
C GLY A 223 15.47 0.89 17.22
N ILE A 224 14.61 1.88 17.46
CA ILE A 224 14.29 2.91 16.47
C ILE A 224 15.48 3.82 16.10
N LYS A 225 16.57 3.83 16.89
CA LYS A 225 17.82 4.49 16.48
C LYS A 225 18.46 3.77 15.29
N ALA A 226 18.53 2.44 15.37
CA ALA A 226 19.01 1.62 14.25
C ALA A 226 18.09 1.76 13.03
N TYR A 227 16.80 1.91 13.25
CA TYR A 227 15.84 2.12 12.15
C TYR A 227 16.07 3.46 11.42
N VAL A 228 16.27 4.56 12.16
CA VAL A 228 16.63 5.86 11.55
C VAL A 228 17.94 5.75 10.77
N LYS A 229 18.94 5.05 11.33
CA LYS A 229 20.23 4.81 10.66
C LYS A 229 20.04 4.04 9.35
N GLU A 230 19.20 3.01 9.34
CA GLU A 230 18.89 2.23 8.15
C GLU A 230 18.17 3.09 7.09
N LEU A 231 17.17 3.88 7.49
CA LEU A 231 16.44 4.80 6.59
C LEU A 231 17.34 5.88 5.96
N ASN A 232 18.45 6.20 6.62
CA ASN A 232 19.44 7.17 6.17
C ASN A 232 20.70 6.51 5.59
N ASN A 233 20.67 5.20 5.36
CA ASN A 233 21.82 4.49 4.80
C ASN A 233 22.18 5.05 3.42
N GLY A 234 23.46 5.39 3.23
CA GLY A 234 23.95 6.04 2.02
C GLY A 234 23.69 7.54 1.90
N LYS A 235 23.04 8.17 2.89
CA LYS A 235 22.78 9.62 2.92
C LYS A 235 23.83 10.35 3.76
N GLU A 236 24.13 11.59 3.41
CA GLU A 236 25.04 12.46 4.16
C GLU A 236 24.33 13.00 5.41
N ALA A 237 24.75 12.57 6.59
CA ALA A 237 24.21 13.02 7.86
C ALA A 237 24.62 14.46 8.17
N VAL A 238 23.68 15.30 8.56
CA VAL A 238 23.89 16.67 9.03
C VAL A 238 23.93 16.76 10.55
N THR A 239 23.19 15.87 11.23
CA THR A 239 23.16 15.75 12.68
C THR A 239 23.46 14.34 13.13
N ASP A 240 23.78 14.18 14.42
CA ASP A 240 23.72 12.88 15.06
C ASP A 240 22.25 12.41 15.13
N ILE A 241 22.05 11.11 15.44
CA ILE A 241 20.72 10.59 15.72
C ILE A 241 20.29 11.08 17.10
N ILE A 242 19.26 11.89 17.13
CA ILE A 242 18.67 12.42 18.36
C ILE A 242 17.59 11.44 18.81
N TYR A 243 17.65 11.02 20.07
CA TYR A 243 16.77 10.00 20.60
C TYR A 243 16.30 10.39 22.00
N PHE A 244 15.01 10.17 22.25
CA PHE A 244 14.43 10.26 23.58
C PHE A 244 13.32 9.23 23.79
N LYS A 245 13.12 8.88 25.05
CA LYS A 245 12.05 7.99 25.49
C LYS A 245 11.54 8.48 26.85
N LYS A 246 10.25 8.74 26.96
CA LYS A 246 9.60 9.22 28.19
C LYS A 246 8.16 8.72 28.27
N SER A 247 7.72 8.41 29.48
CA SER A 247 6.32 8.08 29.76
C SER A 247 5.67 9.24 30.50
N GLU A 248 4.50 9.66 30.03
CA GLU A 248 3.68 10.71 30.63
C GLU A 248 2.21 10.35 30.50
N ASP A 249 1.43 10.53 31.54
CA ASP A 249 -0.02 10.21 31.60
C ASP A 249 -0.36 8.76 31.16
N GLY A 250 0.54 7.80 31.40
CA GLY A 250 0.36 6.40 31.03
C GLY A 250 0.63 6.08 29.55
N ILE A 251 1.05 7.07 28.77
CA ILE A 251 1.48 6.92 27.38
C ILE A 251 3.01 6.95 27.33
N GLU A 252 3.63 5.93 26.76
CA GLU A 252 5.06 5.92 26.46
C GLU A 252 5.28 6.55 25.09
N VAL A 253 6.17 7.53 25.01
CA VAL A 253 6.60 8.18 23.77
C VAL A 253 8.07 7.86 23.55
N GLU A 254 8.39 7.32 22.39
CA GLU A 254 9.74 7.02 21.94
C GLU A 254 9.95 7.67 20.59
N CYS A 255 10.98 8.48 20.45
CA CYS A 255 11.28 9.21 19.23
C CYS A 255 12.77 9.14 18.91
N ALA A 256 13.07 8.90 17.63
CA ALA A 256 14.42 9.05 17.08
C ALA A 256 14.33 9.85 15.80
N PHE A 257 15.24 10.81 15.61
CA PHE A 257 15.31 11.58 14.37
C PHE A 257 16.72 12.02 14.02
N GLN A 258 16.96 12.27 12.75
CA GLN A 258 18.22 12.74 12.21
C GLN A 258 17.97 13.65 11.01
N TYR A 259 18.82 14.65 10.82
CA TYR A 259 18.85 15.44 9.60
C TYR A 259 19.89 14.91 8.63
N VAL A 260 19.53 14.85 7.37
CA VAL A 260 20.39 14.49 6.23
C VAL A 260 20.40 15.62 5.20
N ASN A 261 21.45 15.65 4.38
CA ASN A 261 21.60 16.69 3.34
C ASN A 261 20.69 16.41 2.11
N GLU A 262 19.39 16.25 2.38
CA GLU A 262 18.33 16.06 1.38
C GLU A 262 17.22 17.08 1.60
N PHE A 263 16.27 17.15 0.67
CA PHE A 263 15.14 18.10 0.74
C PHE A 263 13.79 17.38 0.89
N GLU A 264 13.77 16.26 1.59
CA GLU A 264 12.54 15.50 1.83
C GLU A 264 12.31 15.30 3.33
N GLU A 265 11.05 15.33 3.75
CA GLU A 265 10.60 14.95 5.08
C GLU A 265 10.20 13.46 5.06
N ASN A 266 10.81 12.66 5.93
CA ASN A 266 10.45 11.25 6.12
C ASN A 266 10.12 10.99 7.58
N ILE A 267 8.84 11.09 7.96
CA ILE A 267 8.39 10.89 9.34
C ILE A 267 7.44 9.70 9.41
N LEU A 268 7.89 8.64 10.09
CA LEU A 268 7.10 7.43 10.31
C LEU A 268 6.45 7.47 11.70
N GLY A 269 5.14 7.18 11.75
CA GLY A 269 4.37 7.13 12.99
C GLY A 269 3.94 5.73 13.36
N PHE A 270 4.08 5.37 14.65
CA PHE A 270 3.65 4.08 15.16
C PHE A 270 2.85 4.24 16.44
N CYS A 271 1.80 3.44 16.58
CA CYS A 271 1.05 3.31 17.83
C CYS A 271 0.87 1.84 18.15
N ASN A 272 1.40 1.38 19.29
CA ASN A 272 1.40 -0.04 19.70
C ASN A 272 1.91 -0.96 18.58
N ASN A 273 3.04 -0.60 17.95
CA ASN A 273 3.67 -1.29 16.83
C ASN A 273 2.89 -1.29 15.50
N ILE A 274 1.76 -0.58 15.44
CA ILE A 274 0.99 -0.43 14.22
C ILE A 274 1.49 0.81 13.50
N TYR A 275 1.89 0.66 12.24
CA TYR A 275 2.26 1.77 11.37
C TYR A 275 1.04 2.60 11.02
N THR A 276 1.06 3.89 11.37
CA THR A 276 0.01 4.84 11.04
C THR A 276 0.38 5.59 9.75
N GLN A 277 0.13 4.97 8.63
CA GLN A 277 0.54 5.48 7.32
C GLN A 277 0.01 6.90 7.03
N GLU A 278 -1.20 7.20 7.48
CA GLU A 278 -1.84 8.52 7.34
C GLU A 278 -1.55 9.44 8.54
N GLY A 279 -0.61 9.03 9.41
CA GLY A 279 -0.21 9.79 10.59
C GLY A 279 -1.25 9.71 11.71
N GLY A 280 -1.65 10.86 12.23
CA GLY A 280 -2.58 11.01 13.32
C GLY A 280 -2.13 12.04 14.35
N THR A 281 -2.82 12.10 15.47
CA THR A 281 -2.63 13.13 16.51
C THR A 281 -1.21 13.15 17.07
N HIS A 282 -0.58 11.99 17.27
CA HIS A 282 0.81 11.88 17.75
C HIS A 282 1.82 12.50 16.78
N ILE A 283 1.68 12.26 15.47
CA ILE A 283 2.53 12.87 14.45
C ILE A 283 2.27 14.38 14.34
N THR A 284 1.01 14.78 14.40
CA THR A 284 0.64 16.21 14.39
C THR A 284 1.20 16.94 15.61
N GLY A 285 1.13 16.32 16.79
CA GLY A 285 1.69 16.84 18.05
C GLY A 285 3.19 17.05 17.95
N PHE A 286 3.93 16.03 17.47
CA PHE A 286 5.38 16.13 17.21
C PHE A 286 5.71 17.23 16.22
N LYS A 287 5.13 17.21 15.02
CA LYS A 287 5.41 18.17 13.93
C LYS A 287 5.18 19.62 14.35
N SER A 288 4.06 19.87 15.01
CA SER A 288 3.69 21.22 15.44
C SER A 288 4.61 21.74 16.53
N LYS A 289 4.87 20.91 17.55
CA LYS A 289 5.70 21.31 18.69
C LYS A 289 7.15 21.49 18.27
N PHE A 290 7.71 20.55 17.49
CA PHE A 290 9.08 20.65 16.99
C PHE A 290 9.29 21.93 16.16
N THR A 291 8.33 22.24 15.27
CA THR A 291 8.39 23.48 14.47
C THR A 291 8.39 24.73 15.36
N MET A 292 7.60 24.71 16.43
CA MET A 292 7.54 25.85 17.38
C MET A 292 8.87 26.04 18.12
N ILE A 293 9.48 24.94 18.58
CA ILE A 293 10.75 24.96 19.32
C ILE A 293 11.87 25.53 18.43
N ILE A 294 12.01 25.04 17.20
CA ILE A 294 13.05 25.52 16.29
C ILE A 294 12.86 27.01 15.97
N ASN A 295 11.63 27.48 15.78
CA ASN A 295 11.37 28.90 15.56
C ASN A 295 11.73 29.74 16.80
N GLN A 296 11.47 29.24 17.99
CA GLN A 296 11.83 29.90 19.24
C GLN A 296 13.37 30.05 19.31
N TYR A 297 14.11 28.97 19.18
CA TYR A 297 15.58 29.02 19.20
C TYR A 297 16.19 29.86 18.05
N ALA A 298 15.58 29.83 16.87
CA ALA A 298 16.03 30.68 15.77
C ALA A 298 15.92 32.18 16.09
N ARG A 299 14.93 32.58 16.90
CA ARG A 299 14.81 33.96 17.40
C ARG A 299 15.79 34.24 18.52
N GLU A 300 15.95 33.34 19.49
CA GLU A 300 16.89 33.48 20.58
C GLU A 300 18.34 33.59 20.10
N LEU A 301 18.71 32.85 19.07
CA LEU A 301 20.02 32.89 18.42
C LEU A 301 20.17 34.04 17.40
N GLY A 302 19.12 34.87 17.20
CA GLY A 302 19.15 36.02 16.30
C GLY A 302 19.15 35.69 14.81
N VAL A 303 18.91 34.44 14.41
CA VAL A 303 18.75 34.02 13.00
C VAL A 303 17.46 34.60 12.42
N LEU A 304 16.39 34.61 13.19
CA LEU A 304 15.14 35.29 12.88
C LEU A 304 15.03 36.59 13.72
N LYS A 305 14.84 37.73 13.06
CA LYS A 305 14.58 39.02 13.71
C LYS A 305 13.10 39.10 14.10
N GLU A 306 12.74 40.04 15.00
CA GLU A 306 11.36 40.25 15.44
C GLU A 306 10.35 40.45 14.30
N LYS A 307 10.78 41.08 13.19
CA LYS A 307 9.94 41.36 12.02
C LYS A 307 9.91 40.23 11.00
N ASP A 308 10.76 39.22 11.16
CA ASP A 308 10.82 38.11 10.20
C ASP A 308 9.68 37.12 10.44
N ASN A 309 9.14 36.57 9.37
CA ASN A 309 8.19 35.46 9.46
C ASN A 309 8.90 34.24 9.99
N ASN A 310 8.19 33.43 10.76
CA ASN A 310 8.65 32.13 11.20
C ASN A 310 8.96 31.21 10.02
N PHE A 311 9.87 30.28 10.23
CA PHE A 311 10.01 29.13 9.34
C PHE A 311 8.69 28.33 9.32
N THR A 312 8.28 27.88 8.14
CA THR A 312 7.14 26.98 8.02
C THR A 312 7.47 25.59 8.58
N GLY A 313 6.46 24.79 8.85
CA GLY A 313 6.69 23.42 9.26
C GLY A 313 7.53 22.62 8.25
N LEU A 314 7.30 22.83 6.95
CA LEU A 314 8.10 22.21 5.89
C LEU A 314 9.56 22.71 5.91
N ASP A 315 9.79 24.03 6.10
CA ASP A 315 11.16 24.55 6.20
C ASP A 315 11.94 23.87 7.32
N VAL A 316 11.29 23.68 8.49
CA VAL A 316 11.90 23.09 9.68
C VAL A 316 12.18 21.61 9.51
N ARG A 317 11.27 20.87 8.89
CA ARG A 317 11.36 19.40 8.81
C ARG A 317 11.98 18.87 7.52
N ASN A 318 12.32 19.75 6.60
CA ASN A 318 12.99 19.38 5.36
C ASN A 318 14.38 18.78 5.66
N GLY A 319 14.67 17.61 5.12
CA GLY A 319 15.87 16.83 5.43
C GLY A 319 15.77 16.00 6.71
N MET A 320 14.62 15.99 7.41
CA MET A 320 14.41 15.20 8.61
C MET A 320 13.92 13.80 8.28
N THR A 321 14.62 12.79 8.80
CA THR A 321 14.09 11.43 8.97
C THR A 321 13.77 11.23 10.44
N ALA A 322 12.52 10.88 10.78
CA ALA A 322 12.07 10.68 12.15
C ALA A 322 11.17 9.47 12.30
N ILE A 323 11.25 8.83 13.46
CA ILE A 323 10.33 7.80 13.90
C ILE A 323 9.70 8.28 15.20
N VAL A 324 8.38 8.32 15.25
CA VAL A 324 7.60 8.67 16.44
C VAL A 324 6.74 7.46 16.79
N ALA A 325 7.16 6.70 17.79
CA ALA A 325 6.47 5.52 18.28
C ALA A 325 5.83 5.82 19.63
N ILE A 326 4.56 5.48 19.79
CA ILE A 326 3.90 5.57 21.10
C ILE A 326 3.33 4.24 21.52
N LYS A 327 3.27 4.03 22.84
CA LYS A 327 2.51 2.95 23.46
C LYS A 327 1.37 3.56 24.25
N HIS A 328 0.15 3.29 23.78
CA HIS A 328 -1.07 3.86 24.32
C HIS A 328 -1.96 2.75 24.89
N PRO A 329 -2.52 2.90 26.12
CA PRO A 329 -3.35 1.84 26.73
C PRO A 329 -4.69 1.63 26.03
N ALA A 330 -5.26 2.66 25.40
CA ALA A 330 -6.56 2.62 24.73
C ALA A 330 -6.53 3.39 23.39
N PRO A 331 -5.78 2.93 22.39
CA PRO A 331 -5.68 3.64 21.12
C PRO A 331 -6.98 3.57 20.31
N ARG A 332 -7.30 4.68 19.66
CA ARG A 332 -8.43 4.79 18.72
C ARG A 332 -7.90 5.16 17.35
N PHE A 333 -8.38 4.45 16.33
CA PHE A 333 -7.99 4.68 14.95
C PHE A 333 -9.21 5.07 14.10
N GLU A 334 -8.97 5.86 13.06
CA GLU A 334 -9.95 6.08 12.01
C GLU A 334 -10.03 4.80 11.16
N GLY A 335 -11.10 3.99 11.35
CA GLY A 335 -11.35 2.78 10.58
C GLY A 335 -10.59 1.52 11.01
N GLN A 336 -10.98 0.40 10.39
CA GLN A 336 -10.48 -0.95 10.70
C GLN A 336 -9.02 -1.16 10.27
N THR A 337 -8.57 -0.47 9.23
CA THR A 337 -7.20 -0.57 8.70
C THR A 337 -6.14 0.08 9.59
N LYS A 338 -6.56 0.83 10.62
CA LYS A 338 -5.70 1.45 11.62
C LYS A 338 -4.64 2.41 11.05
N THR A 339 -4.90 3.02 9.90
CA THR A 339 -3.94 3.87 9.18
C THR A 339 -3.72 5.23 9.83
N LYS A 340 -4.67 5.71 10.66
CA LYS A 340 -4.60 7.02 11.31
C LYS A 340 -5.05 6.95 12.76
N LEU A 341 -4.24 7.50 13.66
CA LEU A 341 -4.56 7.58 15.09
C LEU A 341 -5.41 8.82 15.38
N ASP A 342 -6.51 8.63 16.16
CA ASP A 342 -7.49 9.69 16.48
C ASP A 342 -7.54 10.06 17.98
N ASN A 343 -6.57 9.69 18.76
CA ASN A 343 -6.52 10.00 20.20
C ASN A 343 -6.04 11.44 20.48
N PRO A 344 -6.86 12.38 21.00
CA PRO A 344 -6.42 13.74 21.34
C PRO A 344 -5.34 13.77 22.43
N ASP A 345 -5.45 12.91 23.45
CA ASP A 345 -4.48 12.76 24.53
C ASP A 345 -3.09 12.36 24.01
N ALA A 346 -3.01 11.48 23.03
CA ALA A 346 -1.75 11.11 22.39
C ALA A 346 -1.03 12.33 21.76
N GLY A 347 -1.77 13.21 21.09
CA GLY A 347 -1.24 14.44 20.52
C GLY A 347 -0.71 15.40 21.60
N THR A 348 -1.44 15.52 22.70
CA THR A 348 -1.06 16.37 23.84
C THR A 348 0.21 15.86 24.51
N VAL A 349 0.27 14.56 24.85
CA VAL A 349 1.41 13.94 25.51
C VAL A 349 2.65 13.97 24.61
N VAL A 350 2.53 13.60 23.33
CA VAL A 350 3.66 13.68 22.40
C VAL A 350 4.17 15.11 22.26
N SER A 351 3.27 16.11 22.24
CA SER A 351 3.67 17.52 22.20
C SER A 351 4.43 17.93 23.45
N ALA A 352 3.96 17.54 24.65
CA ALA A 352 4.64 17.85 25.92
C ALA A 352 6.02 17.17 25.99
N VAL A 353 6.08 15.87 25.76
CA VAL A 353 7.34 15.12 25.78
C VAL A 353 8.33 15.65 24.75
N THR A 354 7.88 15.97 23.53
CA THR A 354 8.71 16.58 22.49
C THR A 354 9.26 17.92 22.95
N SER A 355 8.42 18.74 23.63
CA SER A 355 8.88 20.02 24.18
C SER A 355 10.03 19.83 25.14
N ASP A 356 9.86 19.00 26.15
CA ASP A 356 10.81 18.81 27.22
C ASP A 356 12.12 18.20 26.72
N GLU A 357 12.03 17.11 26.01
CA GLU A 357 13.19 16.32 25.62
C GLU A 357 14.01 16.97 24.49
N VAL A 358 13.34 17.62 23.53
CA VAL A 358 14.04 18.31 22.43
C VAL A 358 14.72 19.57 22.94
N GLN A 359 14.10 20.35 23.83
CA GLN A 359 14.73 21.51 24.44
C GLN A 359 15.91 21.08 25.29
N LEU A 360 15.73 20.07 26.15
CA LEU A 360 16.81 19.53 27.00
C LEU A 360 18.00 19.05 26.16
N TYR A 361 17.75 18.43 25.03
CA TYR A 361 18.81 17.98 24.11
C TYR A 361 19.55 19.17 23.49
N PHE A 362 18.83 20.13 22.93
CA PHE A 362 19.44 21.26 22.21
C PHE A 362 20.13 22.25 23.14
N ASP A 363 19.67 22.42 24.37
CA ASP A 363 20.36 23.22 25.39
C ASP A 363 21.75 22.64 25.72
N ARG A 364 21.92 21.33 25.59
CA ARG A 364 23.20 20.63 25.81
C ARG A 364 24.04 20.51 24.52
N ASN A 365 23.42 20.61 23.35
CA ASN A 365 24.04 20.34 22.05
C ASN A 365 23.81 21.49 21.06
N LEU A 366 24.34 22.67 21.41
CA LEU A 366 24.12 23.90 20.63
C LEU A 366 24.55 23.80 19.16
N GLU A 367 25.62 23.07 18.85
CA GLU A 367 26.09 22.90 17.47
C GLU A 367 25.09 22.06 16.64
N GLN A 368 24.47 21.06 17.23
CA GLN A 368 23.42 20.29 16.57
C GLN A 368 22.19 21.18 16.29
N LEU A 369 21.81 22.02 17.24
CA LEU A 369 20.72 23.00 17.07
C LEU A 369 21.03 23.98 15.92
N LYS A 370 22.25 24.53 15.87
CA LYS A 370 22.67 25.42 14.79
C LYS A 370 22.59 24.74 13.42
N SER A 371 22.98 23.47 13.34
CA SER A 371 22.88 22.68 12.11
C SER A 371 21.42 22.51 11.66
N VAL A 372 20.51 22.21 12.58
CA VAL A 372 19.07 22.13 12.29
C VAL A 372 18.50 23.47 11.80
N ILE A 373 18.84 24.58 12.50
CA ILE A 373 18.39 25.91 12.09
C ILE A 373 18.96 26.30 10.72
N ALA A 374 20.20 25.94 10.42
CA ALA A 374 20.81 26.18 9.11
C ALA A 374 20.07 25.42 7.99
N CYS A 375 19.63 24.18 8.25
CA CYS A 375 18.76 23.43 7.32
C CYS A 375 17.45 24.16 7.07
N ALA A 376 16.78 24.60 8.14
CA ALA A 376 15.53 25.34 8.06
C ALA A 376 15.70 26.67 7.29
N GLU A 377 16.78 27.39 7.53
CA GLU A 377 17.11 28.64 6.81
C GLU A 377 17.35 28.39 5.31
N LYS A 378 18.13 27.33 4.99
CA LYS A 378 18.39 26.91 3.61
C LYS A 378 17.08 26.54 2.89
N SER A 379 16.23 25.77 3.54
CA SER A 379 14.91 25.38 3.01
C SER A 379 14.02 26.60 2.79
N ALA A 380 13.92 27.51 3.76
CA ALA A 380 13.14 28.75 3.64
C ALA A 380 13.64 29.66 2.50
N LYS A 381 14.96 29.74 2.28
CA LYS A 381 15.55 30.49 1.15
C LYS A 381 15.14 29.90 -0.20
N ILE A 382 15.20 28.57 -0.32
CA ILE A 382 14.80 27.86 -1.54
C ILE A 382 13.31 28.09 -1.80
N ARG A 383 12.44 27.83 -0.80
CA ARG A 383 11.00 28.05 -0.92
C ARG A 383 10.65 29.49 -1.35
N LYS A 384 11.27 30.50 -0.71
CA LYS A 384 11.06 31.93 -1.09
C LYS A 384 11.52 32.24 -2.51
N ALA A 385 12.62 31.62 -2.98
CA ALA A 385 13.08 31.75 -4.36
C ALA A 385 12.09 31.11 -5.33
N GLU A 386 11.60 29.93 -5.02
CA GLU A 386 10.57 29.21 -5.79
C GLU A 386 9.26 29.99 -5.83
N GLU A 387 8.78 30.53 -4.72
CA GLU A 387 7.57 31.37 -4.63
C GLU A 387 7.70 32.63 -5.52
N ARG A 388 8.88 33.30 -5.53
CA ARG A 388 9.12 34.43 -6.40
C ARG A 388 9.09 34.06 -7.88
N THR A 389 9.74 32.96 -8.24
CA THR A 389 9.74 32.44 -9.62
C THR A 389 8.32 32.09 -10.06
N LYS A 390 7.56 31.49 -9.17
CA LYS A 390 6.16 31.10 -9.36
C LYS A 390 5.24 32.32 -9.54
N THR A 391 5.37 33.33 -8.68
CA THR A 391 4.58 34.56 -8.83
C THR A 391 4.85 35.21 -10.16
N ASN A 392 6.12 35.22 -10.63
CA ASN A 392 6.50 35.73 -11.95
C ASN A 392 5.95 34.89 -13.11
N LEU A 393 5.86 33.56 -12.95
CA LEU A 393 5.27 32.66 -13.95
C LEU A 393 3.75 32.77 -13.98
N LEU A 394 3.09 32.85 -12.81
CA LEU A 394 1.63 32.99 -12.69
C LEU A 394 1.15 34.35 -13.17
N SER A 395 1.92 35.43 -12.95
CA SER A 395 1.58 36.75 -13.50
C SER A 395 1.68 36.82 -15.03
N LYS A 396 2.45 35.90 -15.64
CA LYS A 396 2.62 35.79 -17.11
C LYS A 396 1.67 34.80 -17.76
N SER A 397 1.02 33.90 -16.98
CA SER A 397 0.05 32.94 -17.50
C SER A 397 -1.30 33.13 -16.80
N LYS A 398 -2.22 33.85 -17.43
CA LYS A 398 -3.65 33.64 -17.09
C LYS A 398 -3.98 32.19 -17.45
N PHE A 399 -4.15 31.35 -16.43
CA PHE A 399 -4.63 29.98 -16.61
C PHE A 399 -6.06 30.06 -17.19
N SER A 400 -6.19 30.03 -18.51
CA SER A 400 -7.47 29.83 -19.16
C SER A 400 -7.58 28.36 -19.59
N ILE A 401 -8.66 27.74 -19.23
CA ILE A 401 -9.01 26.35 -19.57
C ILE A 401 -8.99 26.11 -21.09
N ASP A 402 -9.12 27.16 -21.88
CA ASP A 402 -9.24 27.09 -23.36
C ASP A 402 -7.91 27.21 -24.12
N SER A 403 -6.76 27.39 -23.45
CA SER A 403 -5.52 27.75 -24.14
C SER A 403 -4.74 26.58 -24.75
N ASN A 404 -5.12 25.34 -24.52
CA ASN A 404 -4.30 24.18 -24.95
C ASN A 404 -5.02 23.26 -25.95
N GLY A 405 -5.69 23.64 -26.91
CA GLY A 405 -6.28 22.87 -28.04
C GLY A 405 -6.10 21.33 -28.14
N LYS A 406 -5.36 20.73 -27.20
CA LYS A 406 -5.06 19.31 -27.13
C LYS A 406 -6.15 18.49 -26.45
N LEU A 407 -6.74 18.98 -25.37
CA LEU A 407 -7.78 18.28 -24.63
C LEU A 407 -9.08 18.25 -25.43
N ALA A 408 -9.54 17.08 -25.84
CA ALA A 408 -10.89 16.88 -26.33
C ALA A 408 -11.79 16.58 -25.13
N ASN A 409 -12.39 17.61 -24.55
CA ASN A 409 -13.21 17.48 -23.34
C ASN A 409 -14.52 16.71 -23.59
N CYS A 410 -15.11 16.19 -22.53
CA CYS A 410 -16.47 15.62 -22.55
C CYS A 410 -17.53 16.71 -22.36
N GLU A 411 -18.78 16.41 -22.70
CA GLU A 411 -19.91 17.34 -22.64
C GLU A 411 -20.47 17.46 -21.22
N SER A 412 -20.45 16.34 -20.44
CA SER A 412 -20.95 16.34 -19.07
C SER A 412 -20.03 17.15 -18.15
N LYS A 413 -20.64 17.79 -17.17
CA LYS A 413 -19.98 18.52 -16.09
C LYS A 413 -20.02 17.79 -14.74
N LYS A 414 -20.66 16.61 -14.72
CA LYS A 414 -20.71 15.77 -13.53
C LYS A 414 -19.45 14.91 -13.48
N SER A 415 -18.54 15.21 -12.56
CA SER A 415 -17.27 14.50 -12.42
C SER A 415 -17.45 12.99 -12.25
N GLU A 416 -18.48 12.57 -11.50
CA GLU A 416 -18.80 11.17 -11.17
C GLU A 416 -19.04 10.27 -12.39
N GLU A 417 -19.49 10.84 -13.52
CA GLU A 417 -19.75 10.10 -14.78
C GLU A 417 -18.68 10.35 -15.85
N CYS A 418 -17.71 11.24 -15.56
CA CYS A 418 -16.69 11.64 -16.51
C CYS A 418 -15.38 10.89 -16.28
N GLU A 419 -14.72 10.58 -17.39
CA GLU A 419 -13.39 9.97 -17.37
C GLU A 419 -12.48 10.60 -18.42
N VAL A 420 -11.18 10.66 -18.17
CA VAL A 420 -10.18 11.20 -19.09
C VAL A 420 -9.16 10.12 -19.44
N PHE A 421 -8.92 9.94 -20.74
CA PHE A 421 -7.87 9.07 -21.24
C PHE A 421 -6.65 9.90 -21.61
N ILE A 422 -5.51 9.59 -21.00
CA ILE A 422 -4.19 10.11 -21.37
C ILE A 422 -3.66 9.17 -22.47
N VAL A 423 -3.52 9.67 -23.68
CA VAL A 423 -3.22 8.84 -24.86
C VAL A 423 -1.87 9.22 -25.43
N GLU A 424 -1.06 8.21 -25.76
CA GLU A 424 0.23 8.40 -26.39
C GLU A 424 0.09 8.87 -27.84
N GLY A 425 0.60 10.06 -28.11
CA GLY A 425 0.69 10.63 -29.45
C GLY A 425 -0.60 11.17 -30.05
N ASP A 426 -0.45 11.97 -31.10
CA ASP A 426 -1.57 12.60 -31.80
C ASP A 426 -2.33 11.61 -32.68
N SER A 427 -1.68 10.53 -33.17
CA SER A 427 -2.30 9.51 -34.03
C SER A 427 -3.34 8.69 -33.26
N ALA A 428 -2.92 8.03 -32.19
CA ALA A 428 -3.82 7.28 -31.31
C ALA A 428 -4.85 8.19 -30.65
N GLY A 429 -4.46 9.43 -30.31
CA GLY A 429 -5.37 10.47 -29.85
C GLY A 429 -6.47 10.82 -30.86
N GLY A 430 -6.18 10.79 -32.17
CA GLY A 430 -7.15 10.99 -33.25
C GLY A 430 -8.19 9.87 -33.33
N SER A 431 -7.73 8.62 -33.31
CA SER A 431 -8.60 7.44 -33.28
C SER A 431 -9.47 7.42 -32.02
N ALA A 432 -8.89 7.70 -30.86
CA ALA A 432 -9.60 7.76 -29.58
C ALA A 432 -10.65 8.89 -29.54
N LYS A 433 -10.36 10.07 -30.08
CA LYS A 433 -11.31 11.18 -30.19
C LYS A 433 -12.53 10.82 -31.06
N THR A 434 -12.32 9.99 -32.06
CA THR A 434 -13.39 9.52 -32.94
C THR A 434 -14.22 8.42 -32.27
N ALA A 435 -13.56 7.51 -31.57
CA ALA A 435 -14.14 6.33 -30.96
C ALA A 435 -14.93 6.62 -29.67
N ARG A 436 -14.55 7.65 -28.90
CA ARG A 436 -15.03 7.91 -27.53
C ARG A 436 -16.53 8.20 -27.43
N ASN A 437 -17.08 7.98 -26.25
CA ASN A 437 -18.36 8.58 -25.87
C ASN A 437 -18.15 10.07 -25.53
N ARG A 438 -18.58 10.96 -26.42
CA ARG A 438 -18.38 12.41 -26.27
C ARG A 438 -19.02 12.98 -24.99
N ARG A 439 -20.07 12.37 -24.51
CA ARG A 439 -20.78 12.85 -23.33
C ARG A 439 -19.93 12.72 -22.06
N THR A 440 -19.26 11.58 -21.88
CA THR A 440 -18.61 11.23 -20.60
C THR A 440 -17.10 11.03 -20.69
N GLN A 441 -16.55 10.85 -21.90
CA GLN A 441 -15.13 10.56 -22.10
C GLN A 441 -14.37 11.73 -22.70
N ALA A 442 -13.31 12.16 -22.03
CA ALA A 442 -12.35 13.14 -22.52
C ALA A 442 -11.08 12.43 -23.01
N ILE A 443 -10.42 12.99 -24.03
CA ILE A 443 -9.14 12.48 -24.55
C ILE A 443 -8.09 13.57 -24.45
N LEU A 444 -6.97 13.24 -23.82
CA LEU A 444 -5.80 14.08 -23.65
C LEU A 444 -4.59 13.43 -24.33
N PRO A 445 -4.26 13.77 -25.57
CA PRO A 445 -3.03 13.30 -26.20
C PRO A 445 -1.82 13.95 -25.55
N ILE A 446 -0.79 13.15 -25.23
CA ILE A 446 0.52 13.61 -24.79
C ILE A 446 1.57 13.33 -25.87
N ARG A 447 2.54 14.21 -26.05
CA ARG A 447 3.59 14.05 -27.05
C ARG A 447 4.81 13.35 -26.48
N GLY A 448 4.90 12.06 -26.74
CA GLY A 448 6.05 11.24 -26.36
C GLY A 448 6.27 11.15 -24.86
N LYS A 449 7.51 10.89 -24.46
CA LYS A 449 7.92 10.73 -23.07
C LYS A 449 7.86 12.06 -22.33
N ILE A 450 7.06 12.12 -21.27
CA ILE A 450 7.00 13.30 -20.39
C ILE A 450 8.31 13.46 -19.60
N LEU A 451 8.49 14.63 -19.00
CA LEU A 451 9.62 14.89 -18.13
C LEU A 451 9.65 13.90 -16.95
N ASN A 452 10.82 13.29 -16.72
CA ASN A 452 11.03 12.51 -15.50
C ASN A 452 11.09 13.47 -14.29
N VAL A 453 10.01 13.51 -13.54
CA VAL A 453 9.82 14.42 -12.41
C VAL A 453 10.65 14.06 -11.19
N GLU A 454 11.12 12.81 -11.07
CA GLU A 454 12.00 12.37 -9.99
C GLU A 454 13.39 13.02 -10.08
N LYS A 455 13.84 13.34 -11.30
CA LYS A 455 15.16 14.01 -11.55
C LYS A 455 15.06 15.51 -11.74
N ALA A 456 13.87 16.04 -11.97
CA ALA A 456 13.69 17.43 -12.37
C ALA A 456 13.42 18.32 -11.17
N SER A 457 13.97 19.54 -11.17
CA SER A 457 13.54 20.57 -10.23
C SER A 457 12.09 20.97 -10.49
N ILE A 458 11.40 21.40 -9.44
CA ILE A 458 9.99 21.80 -9.50
C ILE A 458 9.73 22.87 -10.57
N ASP A 459 10.67 23.80 -10.76
CA ASP A 459 10.58 24.84 -11.81
C ASP A 459 10.51 24.23 -13.21
N LYS A 460 11.31 23.19 -13.49
CA LYS A 460 11.29 22.47 -14.76
C LYS A 460 9.99 21.68 -14.94
N VAL A 461 9.49 21.09 -13.84
CA VAL A 461 8.19 20.38 -13.84
C VAL A 461 7.07 21.34 -14.19
N LEU A 462 7.01 22.50 -13.51
CA LEU A 462 6.00 23.53 -13.76
C LEU A 462 6.19 24.27 -15.09
N ALA A 463 7.38 24.27 -15.67
CA ALA A 463 7.63 24.82 -17.01
C ALA A 463 7.21 23.87 -18.13
N ASN A 464 7.12 22.56 -17.86
CA ASN A 464 6.80 21.55 -18.87
C ASN A 464 5.36 21.68 -19.38
N ALA A 465 5.18 21.76 -20.68
CA ALA A 465 3.89 22.01 -21.31
C ALA A 465 2.89 20.84 -21.15
N GLU A 466 3.38 19.60 -21.21
CA GLU A 466 2.52 18.41 -21.07
C GLU A 466 2.02 18.28 -19.63
N ILE A 467 2.89 18.49 -18.64
CA ILE A 467 2.53 18.47 -17.22
C ILE A 467 1.53 19.59 -16.90
N LYS A 468 1.76 20.81 -17.39
CA LYS A 468 0.77 21.91 -17.26
C LYS A 468 -0.59 21.54 -17.83
N THR A 469 -0.58 20.93 -18.99
CA THR A 469 -1.82 20.51 -19.67
C THR A 469 -2.57 19.48 -18.83
N MET A 470 -1.89 18.50 -18.24
CA MET A 470 -2.50 17.51 -17.35
C MET A 470 -3.09 18.16 -16.10
N ILE A 471 -2.31 18.99 -15.38
CA ILE A 471 -2.79 19.68 -14.17
C ILE A 471 -4.04 20.50 -14.46
N ASN A 472 -4.03 21.29 -15.55
CA ASN A 472 -5.18 22.10 -15.95
C ASN A 472 -6.39 21.24 -16.37
N SER A 473 -6.15 20.10 -17.01
CA SER A 473 -7.21 19.20 -17.46
C SER A 473 -7.94 18.56 -16.28
N PHE A 474 -7.19 18.12 -15.25
CA PHE A 474 -7.78 17.49 -14.07
C PHE A 474 -8.55 18.48 -13.20
N GLY A 475 -8.09 19.72 -13.09
CA GLY A 475 -8.77 20.81 -12.39
C GLY A 475 -8.66 20.76 -10.87
N CYS A 476 -8.04 19.72 -10.29
CA CYS A 476 -7.90 19.53 -8.85
C CYS A 476 -6.67 20.20 -8.24
N GLY A 477 -5.97 21.05 -8.99
CA GLY A 477 -4.76 21.69 -8.49
C GLY A 477 -3.52 20.82 -8.58
N PHE A 478 -2.51 21.17 -7.78
CA PHE A 478 -1.21 20.52 -7.81
C PHE A 478 -0.69 20.38 -6.37
N LEU A 479 0.49 20.77 -6.02
CA LEU A 479 1.07 20.61 -4.70
C LEU A 479 0.63 21.73 -3.74
N GLU A 480 0.48 21.41 -2.44
CA GLU A 480 0.25 22.39 -1.38
C GLU A 480 1.35 23.47 -1.33
N GLY A 481 0.97 24.70 -1.06
CA GLY A 481 1.92 25.82 -0.94
C GLY A 481 2.38 26.45 -2.25
N TYR A 482 1.89 25.99 -3.40
CA TYR A 482 2.25 26.52 -4.72
C TYR A 482 1.14 27.38 -5.38
N GLY A 483 0.13 27.83 -4.60
CA GLY A 483 -0.95 28.74 -5.04
C GLY A 483 -1.98 28.14 -6.00
N ASN A 484 -1.90 26.84 -6.21
CA ASN A 484 -2.88 26.00 -6.86
C ASN A 484 -2.91 24.69 -6.10
N ASP A 485 -3.23 24.80 -4.81
CA ASP A 485 -3.17 23.69 -3.87
C ASP A 485 -4.08 22.55 -4.31
N PHE A 486 -3.60 21.33 -4.07
CA PHE A 486 -4.34 20.14 -4.45
C PHE A 486 -5.65 20.06 -3.64
N ASP A 487 -6.75 19.93 -4.35
CA ASP A 487 -8.10 19.81 -3.78
C ASP A 487 -8.88 18.78 -4.60
N ILE A 488 -8.99 17.58 -4.08
CA ILE A 488 -9.64 16.45 -4.76
C ILE A 488 -11.10 16.74 -5.08
N SER A 489 -11.78 17.60 -4.29
CA SER A 489 -13.18 17.95 -4.52
C SER A 489 -13.41 18.70 -5.84
N LYS A 490 -12.34 19.26 -6.42
CA LYS A 490 -12.35 19.96 -7.71
C LYS A 490 -11.99 19.07 -8.89
N LEU A 491 -11.74 17.77 -8.65
CA LEU A 491 -11.43 16.81 -9.69
C LEU A 491 -12.59 16.73 -10.71
N ARG A 492 -12.24 16.86 -11.98
CA ARG A 492 -13.23 16.92 -13.08
C ARG A 492 -13.62 15.56 -13.65
N TYR A 493 -12.89 14.51 -13.30
CA TYR A 493 -13.06 13.16 -13.83
C TYR A 493 -12.99 12.13 -12.72
N ASP A 494 -13.96 11.23 -12.66
CA ASP A 494 -13.95 10.09 -11.73
C ASP A 494 -12.76 9.14 -12.01
N LYS A 495 -12.42 8.97 -13.29
CA LYS A 495 -11.31 8.11 -13.71
C LYS A 495 -10.32 8.85 -14.60
N ILE A 496 -9.05 8.70 -14.27
CA ILE A 496 -7.90 9.10 -15.07
C ILE A 496 -7.27 7.82 -15.59
N ILE A 497 -7.38 7.59 -16.89
CA ILE A 497 -7.01 6.32 -17.51
C ILE A 497 -5.79 6.54 -18.40
N ILE A 498 -4.68 5.90 -18.07
CA ILE A 498 -3.46 5.88 -18.89
C ILE A 498 -3.68 4.85 -20.00
N MET A 499 -3.51 5.27 -21.25
CA MET A 499 -3.70 4.44 -22.43
C MET A 499 -2.54 4.65 -23.40
N THR A 500 -1.52 3.79 -23.29
CA THR A 500 -0.28 3.79 -24.05
C THR A 500 -0.20 2.58 -24.97
N ASP A 501 0.72 2.60 -25.91
CA ASP A 501 1.00 1.47 -26.78
C ASP A 501 1.54 0.28 -25.98
N ALA A 502 1.26 -0.94 -26.41
CA ALA A 502 1.70 -2.17 -25.73
C ALA A 502 3.15 -2.54 -26.11
N ASP A 503 4.05 -1.59 -26.03
CA ASP A 503 5.48 -1.75 -26.31
C ASP A 503 6.35 -1.19 -25.17
N VAL A 504 7.67 -1.27 -25.32
CA VAL A 504 8.62 -0.81 -24.30
C VAL A 504 8.60 0.71 -24.10
N ASP A 505 8.24 1.48 -25.12
CA ASP A 505 8.13 2.93 -25.04
C ASP A 505 6.86 3.34 -24.30
N GLY A 506 5.73 2.66 -24.56
CA GLY A 506 4.49 2.85 -23.82
C GLY A 506 4.63 2.48 -22.34
N ALA A 507 5.29 1.36 -22.01
CA ALA A 507 5.58 0.99 -20.62
C ALA A 507 6.46 2.04 -19.91
N HIS A 508 7.39 2.69 -20.62
CA HIS A 508 8.18 3.78 -20.08
C HIS A 508 7.33 5.04 -19.83
N ILE A 509 6.40 5.36 -20.74
CA ILE A 509 5.46 6.48 -20.56
C ILE A 509 4.55 6.23 -19.37
N ASP A 510 4.03 5.00 -19.20
CA ASP A 510 3.26 4.61 -18.00
C ASP A 510 4.06 4.87 -16.73
N THR A 511 5.32 4.43 -16.69
CA THR A 511 6.19 4.62 -15.53
C THR A 511 6.43 6.10 -15.22
N LEU A 512 6.62 6.95 -16.25
CA LEU A 512 6.79 8.39 -16.07
C LEU A 512 5.51 9.05 -15.54
N LEU A 513 4.34 8.66 -16.05
CA LEU A 513 3.03 9.15 -15.60
C LEU A 513 2.75 8.70 -14.17
N LEU A 514 3.00 7.43 -13.84
CA LEU A 514 2.85 6.91 -12.48
C LEU A 514 3.78 7.63 -11.50
N THR A 515 5.04 7.90 -11.89
CA THR A 515 5.97 8.71 -11.09
C THR A 515 5.42 10.11 -10.84
N PHE A 516 4.84 10.75 -11.86
CA PHE A 516 4.22 12.06 -11.72
C PHE A 516 3.02 12.02 -10.75
N PHE A 517 2.09 11.09 -10.90
CA PHE A 517 0.95 10.95 -9.99
C PHE A 517 1.40 10.65 -8.57
N TYR A 518 2.34 9.73 -8.41
CA TYR A 518 2.84 9.31 -7.10
C TYR A 518 3.51 10.48 -6.35
N ARG A 519 4.34 11.28 -7.03
CA ARG A 519 5.10 12.38 -6.40
C ARG A 519 4.28 13.65 -6.18
N PHE A 520 3.31 13.92 -7.04
CA PHE A 520 2.64 15.23 -7.05
C PHE A 520 1.13 15.18 -6.81
N MET A 521 0.51 14.02 -6.99
CA MET A 521 -0.93 13.83 -6.81
C MET A 521 -1.25 12.46 -6.19
N PRO A 522 -0.59 12.06 -5.07
CA PRO A 522 -0.76 10.72 -4.49
C PRO A 522 -2.21 10.42 -4.10
N GLU A 523 -2.97 11.43 -3.70
CA GLU A 523 -4.38 11.29 -3.36
C GLU A 523 -5.24 10.77 -4.51
N LEU A 524 -4.88 11.03 -5.77
CA LEU A 524 -5.58 10.45 -6.93
C LEU A 524 -5.42 8.93 -7.00
N ILE A 525 -4.27 8.41 -6.55
CA ILE A 525 -4.02 6.97 -6.45
C ILE A 525 -4.73 6.40 -5.21
N ASN A 526 -4.55 7.05 -4.04
CA ASN A 526 -5.11 6.59 -2.77
C ASN A 526 -6.64 6.48 -2.80
N GLN A 527 -7.31 7.40 -3.51
CA GLN A 527 -8.76 7.39 -3.65
C GLN A 527 -9.26 6.61 -4.88
N GLY A 528 -8.34 5.94 -5.60
CA GLY A 528 -8.69 5.00 -6.66
C GLY A 528 -9.10 5.61 -7.98
N HIS A 529 -8.64 6.82 -8.30
CA HIS A 529 -8.98 7.53 -9.54
C HIS A 529 -8.05 7.21 -10.72
N VAL A 530 -6.89 6.56 -10.50
CA VAL A 530 -5.89 6.30 -11.54
C VAL A 530 -5.98 4.86 -12.04
N TYR A 531 -6.05 4.68 -13.35
CA TYR A 531 -6.17 3.39 -14.02
C TYR A 531 -5.23 3.29 -15.21
N ILE A 532 -4.86 2.05 -15.57
CA ILE A 532 -4.15 1.71 -16.80
C ILE A 532 -5.10 0.89 -17.66
N ALA A 533 -5.31 1.31 -18.91
CA ALA A 533 -6.06 0.56 -19.89
C ALA A 533 -5.21 -0.61 -20.42
N THR A 534 -5.86 -1.74 -20.64
CA THR A 534 -5.22 -2.92 -21.24
C THR A 534 -5.84 -3.18 -22.61
N PRO A 535 -5.27 -2.62 -23.70
CA PRO A 535 -5.71 -2.93 -25.04
C PRO A 535 -5.32 -4.37 -25.42
N PRO A 536 -6.00 -5.00 -26.40
CA PRO A 536 -5.63 -6.34 -26.87
C PRO A 536 -4.33 -6.30 -27.67
N LEU A 537 -3.51 -7.34 -27.52
CA LEU A 537 -2.28 -7.54 -28.31
C LEU A 537 -2.59 -8.13 -29.69
N TYR A 538 -3.65 -8.94 -29.78
CA TYR A 538 -3.98 -9.65 -31.01
C TYR A 538 -5.48 -9.58 -31.34
N ARG A 539 -5.77 -9.55 -32.64
CA ARG A 539 -7.09 -9.78 -33.22
C ARG A 539 -7.04 -11.08 -34.03
N ALA A 540 -7.81 -12.06 -33.62
CA ALA A 540 -7.95 -13.33 -34.31
C ALA A 540 -9.31 -13.38 -35.03
N GLU A 541 -9.32 -13.72 -36.32
CA GLU A 541 -10.54 -13.85 -37.10
C GLU A 541 -10.63 -15.26 -37.70
N LEU A 542 -11.63 -16.02 -37.29
CA LEU A 542 -11.83 -17.40 -37.69
C LEU A 542 -12.49 -17.44 -39.08
N LYS A 543 -11.79 -17.99 -40.10
CA LYS A 543 -12.27 -18.13 -41.49
C LYS A 543 -12.97 -19.45 -41.76
N LYS A 544 -12.59 -20.53 -41.06
CA LYS A 544 -13.21 -21.86 -41.14
C LYS A 544 -13.31 -22.48 -39.77
N VAL A 545 -14.50 -22.87 -39.36
CA VAL A 545 -14.72 -23.66 -38.15
C VAL A 545 -14.25 -25.09 -38.43
N PRO A 546 -13.45 -25.73 -37.54
CA PRO A 546 -13.13 -27.14 -37.65
C PRO A 546 -14.42 -27.96 -37.73
N LYS A 547 -14.48 -28.95 -38.62
CA LYS A 547 -15.60 -29.93 -38.64
C LYS A 547 -15.52 -30.73 -37.35
N ALA A 548 -16.40 -30.45 -36.40
CA ALA A 548 -16.55 -31.27 -35.19
C ALA A 548 -16.82 -32.73 -35.61
N ASP A 549 -16.02 -33.66 -35.09
CA ASP A 549 -16.25 -35.06 -35.22
C ASP A 549 -17.64 -35.43 -34.69
N LYS A 550 -18.39 -36.21 -35.46
CA LYS A 550 -19.77 -36.60 -35.19
C LYS A 550 -19.96 -37.47 -33.93
N ALA A 551 -18.90 -37.72 -33.14
CA ALA A 551 -18.89 -38.66 -32.02
C ALA A 551 -19.32 -38.05 -30.67
N SER A 552 -19.44 -36.74 -30.48
CA SER A 552 -19.78 -36.09 -29.18
C SER A 552 -21.19 -35.53 -29.07
N LYS A 553 -22.15 -35.97 -29.93
CA LYS A 553 -23.54 -35.53 -29.87
C LYS A 553 -24.41 -36.42 -28.96
N LYS A 554 -23.95 -36.78 -27.77
CA LYS A 554 -24.81 -37.39 -26.74
C LYS A 554 -24.37 -37.03 -25.33
N ALA A 555 -24.55 -35.77 -24.95
CA ALA A 555 -24.75 -35.32 -23.57
C ALA A 555 -25.10 -33.82 -23.57
N GLU A 556 -26.18 -33.50 -22.86
CA GLU A 556 -26.66 -32.17 -22.49
C GLU A 556 -27.51 -31.40 -23.50
N GLY A 557 -28.79 -31.53 -23.27
CA GLY A 557 -29.85 -30.68 -23.82
C GLY A 557 -29.88 -29.30 -23.18
N THR A 558 -29.13 -28.38 -23.73
CA THR A 558 -29.42 -26.96 -23.57
C THR A 558 -29.11 -26.28 -24.91
N LYS A 559 -30.17 -25.92 -25.62
CA LYS A 559 -30.07 -25.16 -26.87
C LYS A 559 -29.64 -23.74 -26.56
N THR A 560 -28.34 -23.50 -26.36
CA THR A 560 -27.76 -22.18 -26.51
C THR A 560 -27.58 -21.94 -28.03
N LYS A 561 -28.33 -21.02 -28.59
CA LYS A 561 -28.10 -20.50 -29.94
C LYS A 561 -26.66 -19.92 -29.95
N VAL A 562 -25.71 -20.65 -30.56
CA VAL A 562 -24.43 -20.10 -30.92
C VAL A 562 -24.64 -19.00 -31.93
N ASP A 563 -24.47 -17.77 -31.52
CA ASP A 563 -24.54 -16.60 -32.34
C ASP A 563 -23.43 -16.68 -33.41
N LYS A 564 -23.84 -16.85 -34.68
CA LYS A 564 -22.94 -17.00 -35.82
C LYS A 564 -22.21 -15.70 -36.19
N SER A 565 -22.36 -14.61 -35.42
CA SER A 565 -21.87 -13.27 -35.74
C SER A 565 -20.48 -12.94 -35.17
N ARG A 566 -19.91 -13.74 -34.33
CA ARG A 566 -18.56 -13.44 -33.78
C ARG A 566 -17.47 -14.38 -34.34
N THR A 567 -17.00 -14.03 -35.52
CA THR A 567 -15.79 -14.61 -36.11
C THR A 567 -14.49 -13.96 -35.56
N VAL A 568 -14.59 -12.81 -34.90
CA VAL A 568 -13.46 -12.04 -34.38
C VAL A 568 -13.37 -12.21 -32.88
N GLN A 569 -12.16 -12.53 -32.39
CA GLN A 569 -11.82 -12.56 -30.96
C GLN A 569 -10.58 -11.72 -30.70
N TYR A 570 -10.64 -10.90 -29.67
CA TYR A 570 -9.50 -10.11 -29.17
C TYR A 570 -8.78 -10.88 -28.08
N LEU A 571 -7.43 -10.91 -28.13
CA LEU A 571 -6.59 -11.64 -27.20
C LEU A 571 -5.62 -10.64 -26.56
N TYR A 572 -5.49 -10.71 -25.25
CA TYR A 572 -4.83 -9.69 -24.44
C TYR A 572 -3.41 -10.09 -24.03
N ASP A 573 -3.03 -11.36 -24.14
CA ASP A 573 -1.70 -11.86 -23.84
C ASP A 573 -1.33 -13.07 -24.74
N ASP A 574 -0.06 -13.46 -24.71
CA ASP A 574 0.45 -14.59 -25.49
C ASP A 574 -0.14 -15.93 -25.03
N LYS A 575 -0.48 -16.07 -23.75
CA LYS A 575 -1.14 -17.29 -23.23
C LYS A 575 -2.55 -17.43 -23.79
N ALA A 576 -3.27 -16.33 -23.94
CA ALA A 576 -4.57 -16.33 -24.62
C ALA A 576 -4.43 -16.70 -26.09
N LEU A 577 -3.36 -16.25 -26.75
CA LEU A 577 -3.08 -16.64 -28.14
C LEU A 577 -2.76 -18.13 -28.25
N GLU A 578 -1.96 -18.71 -27.37
CA GLU A 578 -1.66 -20.15 -27.38
C GLU A 578 -2.93 -20.97 -27.14
N ARG A 579 -3.74 -20.63 -26.13
CA ARG A 579 -5.03 -21.27 -25.90
C ARG A 579 -5.98 -21.17 -27.11
N TYR A 580 -5.97 -20.00 -27.78
CA TYR A 580 -6.78 -19.81 -28.99
C TYR A 580 -6.33 -20.73 -30.11
N LYS A 581 -5.00 -20.86 -30.32
CA LYS A 581 -4.42 -21.78 -31.31
C LYS A 581 -4.78 -23.25 -31.03
N GLU A 582 -4.70 -23.66 -29.76
CA GLU A 582 -5.07 -25.01 -29.33
C GLU A 582 -6.54 -25.30 -29.55
N LEU A 583 -7.43 -24.39 -29.15
CA LEU A 583 -8.90 -24.54 -29.32
C LEU A 583 -9.34 -24.57 -30.79
N HIS A 584 -8.58 -23.96 -31.68
CA HIS A 584 -8.88 -23.87 -33.11
C HIS A 584 -7.89 -24.68 -33.95
N ALA A 585 -7.21 -25.68 -33.37
CA ALA A 585 -6.34 -26.61 -34.07
C ALA A 585 -7.13 -27.32 -35.18
N GLY A 586 -6.68 -27.14 -36.45
CA GLY A 586 -7.38 -27.65 -37.68
C GLY A 586 -8.37 -26.67 -38.30
N GLY A 587 -8.60 -25.51 -37.72
CA GLY A 587 -9.31 -24.35 -38.32
C GLY A 587 -8.37 -23.43 -39.09
N THR A 588 -8.93 -22.57 -39.94
CA THR A 588 -8.15 -21.50 -40.60
C THR A 588 -8.57 -20.16 -39.99
N PHE A 589 -7.63 -19.43 -39.42
CA PHE A 589 -7.86 -18.08 -38.88
C PHE A 589 -6.79 -17.12 -39.38
N THR A 590 -7.12 -15.84 -39.41
CA THR A 590 -6.14 -14.76 -39.61
C THR A 590 -5.83 -14.15 -38.24
N LEU A 591 -4.55 -13.87 -38.00
CA LEU A 591 -4.06 -13.22 -36.80
C LEU A 591 -3.47 -11.87 -37.20
N GLN A 592 -3.90 -10.81 -36.53
CA GLN A 592 -3.31 -9.48 -36.61
C GLN A 592 -2.72 -9.16 -35.24
N ARG A 593 -1.43 -8.82 -35.18
CA ARG A 593 -0.79 -8.27 -33.96
C ARG A 593 -0.87 -6.76 -34.03
N TYR A 594 -1.34 -6.13 -32.97
CA TYR A 594 -1.30 -4.68 -32.81
C TYR A 594 0.03 -4.28 -32.18
N LYS A 595 0.76 -3.38 -32.83
CA LYS A 595 2.01 -2.81 -32.30
C LYS A 595 1.73 -1.50 -31.54
N GLY A 596 0.61 -0.85 -31.82
CA GLY A 596 0.20 0.36 -31.15
C GLY A 596 -1.27 0.68 -31.36
N LEU A 597 -1.81 1.55 -30.52
CA LEU A 597 -3.21 1.99 -30.56
C LEU A 597 -3.59 2.71 -31.85
N GLY A 598 -2.62 3.31 -32.54
CA GLY A 598 -2.81 3.97 -33.83
C GLY A 598 -3.13 3.01 -34.98
N GLU A 599 -2.90 1.69 -34.80
CA GLU A 599 -3.24 0.66 -35.78
C GLU A 599 -4.69 0.16 -35.64
N MET A 600 -5.39 0.57 -34.56
CA MET A 600 -6.77 0.16 -34.32
C MET A 600 -7.74 1.16 -34.96
N ASP A 601 -8.73 0.63 -35.67
CA ASP A 601 -9.86 1.44 -36.12
C ASP A 601 -10.66 1.95 -34.92
N PRO A 602 -11.36 3.11 -35.05
CA PRO A 602 -12.16 3.68 -33.97
C PRO A 602 -13.18 2.70 -33.35
N GLU A 603 -13.81 1.85 -34.17
CA GLU A 603 -14.76 0.84 -33.70
C GLU A 603 -14.07 -0.23 -32.86
N GLN A 604 -12.90 -0.71 -33.27
CA GLN A 604 -12.11 -1.68 -32.53
C GLN A 604 -11.65 -1.09 -31.20
N LEU A 605 -11.18 0.15 -31.21
CA LEU A 605 -10.72 0.85 -30.01
C LEU A 605 -11.88 1.08 -29.02
N TRP A 606 -13.08 1.38 -29.54
CA TRP A 606 -14.28 1.46 -28.72
C TRP A 606 -14.59 0.11 -28.06
N GLU A 607 -14.75 -0.95 -28.87
CA GLU A 607 -15.16 -2.26 -28.38
C GLU A 607 -14.22 -2.88 -27.36
N THR A 608 -12.91 -2.58 -27.43
CA THR A 608 -11.89 -3.26 -26.64
C THR A 608 -11.39 -2.44 -25.46
N THR A 609 -11.35 -1.09 -25.58
CA THR A 609 -10.57 -0.25 -24.68
C THR A 609 -11.36 0.92 -24.09
N LEU A 610 -12.28 1.51 -24.85
CA LEU A 610 -13.03 2.69 -24.39
C LEU A 610 -14.40 2.36 -23.80
N ASN A 611 -15.08 1.31 -24.28
CA ASN A 611 -16.42 0.94 -23.83
C ASN A 611 -16.41 0.42 -22.39
N PRO A 612 -17.10 1.09 -21.46
CA PRO A 612 -17.12 0.68 -20.05
C PRO A 612 -17.58 -0.76 -19.78
N GLU A 613 -18.39 -1.34 -20.69
CA GLU A 613 -18.95 -2.69 -20.53
C GLU A 613 -17.97 -3.81 -20.94
N THR A 614 -17.00 -3.51 -21.79
CA THR A 614 -16.14 -4.55 -22.40
C THR A 614 -14.66 -4.36 -22.18
N ARG A 615 -14.23 -3.16 -21.80
CA ARG A 615 -12.83 -2.81 -21.56
C ARG A 615 -12.24 -3.48 -20.31
N ILE A 616 -10.94 -3.64 -20.30
CA ILE A 616 -10.15 -4.08 -19.14
C ILE A 616 -9.35 -2.90 -18.62
N LEU A 617 -9.56 -2.54 -17.35
CA LEU A 617 -8.80 -1.53 -16.64
C LEU A 617 -8.10 -2.17 -15.45
N LYS A 618 -6.85 -1.78 -15.23
CA LYS A 618 -6.09 -2.08 -14.00
C LYS A 618 -6.10 -0.83 -13.14
N GLN A 619 -6.66 -0.89 -11.95
CA GLN A 619 -6.58 0.19 -10.98
C GLN A 619 -5.17 0.26 -10.42
N VAL A 620 -4.65 1.47 -10.27
CA VAL A 620 -3.34 1.70 -9.65
C VAL A 620 -3.53 1.85 -8.15
N GLU A 621 -2.82 1.05 -7.38
CA GLU A 621 -2.87 1.07 -5.92
C GLU A 621 -1.46 1.19 -5.34
N ILE A 622 -1.34 1.87 -4.21
CA ILE A 622 -0.11 1.91 -3.42
C ILE A 622 -0.27 0.87 -2.32
N GLU A 623 0.36 -0.30 -2.50
CA GLU A 623 0.31 -1.38 -1.50
C GLU A 623 1.12 -1.02 -0.25
N ASP A 624 2.28 -0.40 -0.43
CA ASP A 624 3.20 0.05 0.61
C ASP A 624 3.87 1.34 0.15
N ALA A 625 3.61 2.44 0.86
CA ALA A 625 4.10 3.77 0.47
C ALA A 625 5.64 3.88 0.56
N ARG A 626 6.26 3.18 1.51
CA ARG A 626 7.72 3.15 1.64
C ARG A 626 8.35 2.41 0.48
N MET A 627 7.86 1.20 0.19
CA MET A 627 8.34 0.41 -0.93
C MET A 627 8.11 1.13 -2.27
N ALA A 628 6.95 1.78 -2.44
CA ALA A 628 6.67 2.59 -3.62
C ALA A 628 7.66 3.75 -3.77
N THR A 629 8.03 4.43 -2.67
CA THR A 629 9.05 5.48 -2.66
C THR A 629 10.42 4.94 -3.04
N GLU A 630 10.85 3.86 -2.40
CA GLU A 630 12.15 3.23 -2.66
C GLU A 630 12.27 2.77 -4.12
N VAL A 631 11.26 2.07 -4.63
CA VAL A 631 11.23 1.59 -6.02
C VAL A 631 11.19 2.76 -7.01
N THR A 632 10.39 3.78 -6.75
CA THR A 632 10.32 4.98 -7.61
C THR A 632 11.67 5.69 -7.63
N SER A 633 12.29 5.96 -6.49
CA SER A 633 13.61 6.60 -6.41
C SER A 633 14.70 5.74 -7.05
N MET A 634 14.69 4.43 -6.86
CA MET A 634 15.64 3.51 -7.45
C MET A 634 15.51 3.46 -8.98
N LEU A 635 14.30 3.30 -9.52
CA LEU A 635 14.07 3.17 -10.96
C LEU A 635 14.17 4.50 -11.69
N MET A 636 13.65 5.57 -11.13
CA MET A 636 13.48 6.87 -11.79
C MET A 636 14.45 7.94 -11.30
N GLY A 637 15.11 7.74 -10.15
CA GLY A 637 16.08 8.67 -9.57
C GLY A 637 17.39 8.80 -10.36
N SER A 638 18.30 9.65 -9.89
CA SER A 638 19.59 9.91 -10.52
C SER A 638 20.63 8.81 -10.27
N ASP A 639 20.44 7.98 -9.23
CA ASP A 639 21.40 6.96 -8.83
C ASP A 639 21.35 5.74 -9.76
N VAL A 640 22.47 5.39 -10.36
CA VAL A 640 22.57 4.31 -11.38
C VAL A 640 22.87 2.94 -10.77
N PRO A 641 23.77 2.78 -9.78
CA PRO A 641 24.15 1.49 -9.26
C PRO A 641 22.99 0.65 -8.69
N PRO A 642 22.08 1.20 -7.85
CA PRO A 642 20.94 0.43 -7.35
C PRO A 642 20.01 -0.05 -8.47
N ARG A 643 19.74 0.81 -9.45
CA ARG A 643 18.92 0.46 -10.62
C ARG A 643 19.54 -0.67 -11.43
N ARG A 644 20.87 -0.61 -11.64
CA ARG A 644 21.60 -1.65 -12.37
C ARG A 644 21.53 -3.00 -11.63
N ALA A 645 21.71 -3.00 -10.31
CA ALA A 645 21.59 -4.18 -9.47
C ALA A 645 20.19 -4.79 -9.54
N PHE A 646 19.15 -3.96 -9.46
CA PHE A 646 17.76 -4.37 -9.59
C PHE A 646 17.48 -5.04 -10.95
N ILE A 647 17.90 -4.40 -12.06
CA ILE A 647 17.72 -4.95 -13.41
C ILE A 647 18.42 -6.32 -13.53
N HIS A 648 19.63 -6.46 -12.98
CA HIS A 648 20.33 -7.76 -13.00
C HIS A 648 19.62 -8.84 -12.18
N ALA A 649 19.10 -8.48 -11.00
CA ALA A 649 18.39 -9.42 -10.13
C ALA A 649 17.09 -9.94 -10.76
N HIS A 650 16.38 -9.08 -11.51
CA HIS A 650 15.08 -9.40 -12.13
C HIS A 650 15.16 -9.69 -13.65
N ALA A 651 16.37 -9.88 -14.20
CA ALA A 651 16.55 -10.11 -15.63
C ALA A 651 15.80 -11.34 -16.17
N ASN A 652 15.59 -12.36 -15.31
CA ASN A 652 14.87 -13.58 -15.69
C ASN A 652 13.34 -13.42 -15.68
N GLU A 653 12.84 -12.31 -15.13
CA GLU A 653 11.40 -12.00 -15.07
C GLU A 653 10.97 -11.09 -16.23
N ALA A 654 11.94 -10.53 -16.94
CA ALA A 654 11.67 -9.61 -18.04
C ALA A 654 11.17 -10.38 -19.27
N GLU A 655 9.98 -10.05 -19.74
CA GLU A 655 9.52 -10.43 -21.08
C GLU A 655 10.21 -9.49 -22.08
N ILE A 656 11.24 -10.02 -22.75
CA ILE A 656 11.98 -9.28 -23.78
C ILE A 656 11.32 -9.57 -25.12
N ASP A 657 10.83 -8.54 -25.77
CA ASP A 657 10.39 -8.58 -27.17
C ASP A 657 11.66 -8.63 -28.05
N ALA A 658 12.12 -9.85 -28.39
CA ALA A 658 13.33 -10.10 -29.19
C ALA A 658 12.97 -10.29 -30.67
#